data_3f66ff66622b5b3ae6685f8a00f89439
#
_entry.id   3f66ff66622b5b3ae6685f8a00f89439
#
_cell.length_a   1.000
_cell.length_b   1.000
_cell.length_c   1.000
_cell.angle_alpha   90.00
_cell.angle_beta   90.00
_cell.angle_gamma   90.00
#
_symmetry.space_group_name_H-M   'P 1'
#
loop_
_entity.id
_entity.type
_entity.pdbx_description
1 polymer ?
#
loop_
_entity_poly.entity_id
_entity_poly.type
_entity_poly.pdbx_seq_one_letter_code
_entity_poly.pdbx_strand_id
1 'polypeptide(L)'
;MKFVWNATFEAIFWGWNLIFLIFVYFGIMPWITVPLFQATLRGDIPVEFSLTLVTLIAIPTVSSIIGGKFFIKKPLQLIRLFYGVEAPLFLLCLLRLFVIRELTPASTQILSTIGICIAAFGGELFFGYASRRKSILQWAQMSAHSLMLIFGIYAGVILLFYALPLSAFLVQEFVKFEWLKDLWDALTHGYWFSGFWFLSLYLILFAFSATLFIFMPSALAAMYINSGSRILQAFARDYGIKKALAGASAVLIAFVITFVSLQQQPQVLAFSLLANAPNNERSRQTILAKSNQIRDGLVNAYLSSYRYLSSRKDNNHVSAMYKWIGLDKSAANNIQNSYNLLMSPFLYQGSEKDVKKAEKLYADFFDTPLQKAEKVAVTHAVQSTFNQQEVKAGLLNINDKKVLLASQQVTVKEHGDWADVELYEVYKNQTSEVQEVFYSFSLPESAVITGLWLGDTNKLSQRFPFTVSPRGAAQKVYNSQVRRERPVDPALLEQVGPRHYRLRAFPIPPKNVQQIPEQPPRATEMHLWLTYKVMGKEQGWKMPNLGERRNIFWSQDTKRIRNGKGFNLKQDAWLEEFIPASDKIQPGLHEVNLENGEHRIVIKPLSPKDYSLPKSQRIALVLDTSRSMGSHIKELSQTWNWLKQQGFADKNLANNDADLYVTVSKGAAPKRLNDIQEFTAEKTTFYGTIQPQEMLSQFNQLRGDTAYDAVLLVSDEGSYELSRNNKTIVASPAPLWIVHLGGLPAAYNDGIIKSIQDTGGGVSEDIAEVLGRIATKSALGDAVVNVVDNYAWYLQKNDAADVNKPQQPGNLQPLAARQLILGLSKQIKLDNIKSLDAIHAIAKKYAIVSPYSSMLVLVNDEQRRLLKEAEAASDRFDRKIENGKETLTKPNNPFKTSIPESSSGWMLIVSAAALFILAKRPKIRE
;
A
#
# COMPACT_ATOMS: atom_id res chain seq x y z
N MET A 1 -17.53 51.77 33.29
CA MET A 1 -17.24 51.17 31.96
C MET A 1 -15.79 50.70 31.81
N LYS A 2 -14.73 51.52 31.93
CA LYS A 2 -13.32 51.07 31.83
C LYS A 2 -12.93 49.92 32.79
N PHE A 3 -13.44 49.95 34.01
CA PHE A 3 -13.17 48.88 34.99
C PHE A 3 -13.73 47.52 34.54
N VAL A 4 -14.96 47.48 34.06
CA VAL A 4 -15.64 46.27 33.57
C VAL A 4 -14.89 45.72 32.38
N TRP A 5 -14.51 46.53 31.38
CA TRP A 5 -13.73 46.10 30.22
C TRP A 5 -12.35 45.56 30.61
N ASN A 6 -11.65 46.17 31.54
CA ASN A 6 -10.36 45.67 32.01
C ASN A 6 -10.48 44.31 32.69
N ALA A 7 -11.47 44.18 33.59
CA ALA A 7 -11.74 42.88 34.25
C ALA A 7 -12.13 41.78 33.25
N THR A 8 -12.96 42.13 32.24
CA THR A 8 -13.31 41.18 31.15
C THR A 8 -12.07 40.74 30.36
N PHE A 9 -11.18 41.66 30.02
CA PHE A 9 -9.97 41.33 29.25
C PHE A 9 -9.00 40.42 30.05
N GLU A 10 -8.84 40.67 31.32
CA GLU A 10 -8.06 39.82 32.22
C GLU A 10 -8.72 38.47 32.40
N ALA A 11 -10.03 38.40 32.57
CA ALA A 11 -10.76 37.15 32.70
C ALA A 11 -10.67 36.27 31.43
N ILE A 12 -10.78 36.86 30.24
CA ILE A 12 -10.63 36.13 28.96
C ILE A 12 -9.22 35.57 28.90
N PHE A 13 -8.17 36.34 29.08
CA PHE A 13 -6.80 35.88 28.94
C PHE A 13 -6.42 34.83 29.99
N TRP A 14 -6.55 35.18 31.27
CA TRP A 14 -6.12 34.29 32.36
C TRP A 14 -7.04 33.09 32.55
N GLY A 15 -8.36 33.30 32.38
CA GLY A 15 -9.34 32.22 32.48
C GLY A 15 -9.08 31.16 31.42
N TRP A 16 -8.91 31.56 30.15
CA TRP A 16 -8.64 30.64 29.05
C TRP A 16 -7.32 29.90 29.25
N ASN A 17 -6.23 30.63 29.48
CA ASN A 17 -4.92 30.05 29.65
C ASN A 17 -4.83 29.09 30.85
N LEU A 18 -5.31 29.52 32.01
CA LEU A 18 -5.24 28.73 33.23
C LEU A 18 -6.00 27.40 33.10
N ILE A 19 -7.24 27.46 32.58
CA ILE A 19 -8.08 26.29 32.42
C ILE A 19 -7.43 25.32 31.41
N PHE A 20 -6.94 25.81 30.25
CA PHE A 20 -6.27 25.01 29.27
C PHE A 20 -5.00 24.35 29.83
N LEU A 21 -4.13 25.09 30.51
CA LEU A 21 -2.89 24.58 31.05
C LEU A 21 -3.11 23.56 32.18
N ILE A 22 -4.08 23.79 33.08
CA ILE A 22 -4.46 22.82 34.10
C ILE A 22 -4.92 21.52 33.42
N PHE A 23 -5.84 21.62 32.46
CA PHE A 23 -6.38 20.45 31.76
C PHE A 23 -5.28 19.66 31.01
N VAL A 24 -4.34 20.37 30.37
CA VAL A 24 -3.26 19.71 29.61
C VAL A 24 -2.22 19.12 30.54
N TYR A 25 -1.67 19.89 31.49
CA TYR A 25 -0.56 19.41 32.34
C TYR A 25 -0.97 18.38 33.37
N PHE A 26 -2.16 18.49 33.96
CA PHE A 26 -2.65 17.56 34.99
C PHE A 26 -3.61 16.50 34.44
N GLY A 27 -4.35 16.80 33.36
CA GLY A 27 -5.31 15.86 32.77
C GLY A 27 -4.73 14.98 31.67
N ILE A 28 -4.05 15.56 30.68
CA ILE A 28 -3.67 14.88 29.44
C ILE A 28 -2.21 14.41 29.45
N MET A 29 -1.28 15.28 29.80
CA MET A 29 0.16 15.03 29.68
C MET A 29 0.66 13.78 30.40
N PRO A 30 0.24 13.48 31.64
CA PRO A 30 0.70 12.28 32.34
C PRO A 30 0.39 10.96 31.61
N TRP A 31 -0.67 10.96 30.80
CA TRP A 31 -1.16 9.75 30.12
C TRP A 31 -0.67 9.62 28.69
N ILE A 32 -0.37 10.73 28.01
CA ILE A 32 -0.09 10.76 26.55
C ILE A 32 1.39 10.93 26.27
N THR A 33 2.19 11.57 27.13
CA THR A 33 3.58 11.93 26.81
C THR A 33 4.44 10.70 26.48
N VAL A 34 4.42 9.67 27.32
CA VAL A 34 5.24 8.46 27.12
C VAL A 34 4.78 7.66 25.90
N PRO A 35 3.48 7.35 25.74
CA PRO A 35 3.01 6.67 24.51
C PRO A 35 3.29 7.45 23.24
N LEU A 36 3.11 8.77 23.22
CA LEU A 36 3.38 9.62 22.07
C LEU A 36 4.86 9.59 21.68
N PHE A 37 5.75 9.75 22.68
CA PHE A 37 7.19 9.70 22.45
C PHE A 37 7.63 8.34 21.90
N GLN A 38 7.11 7.25 22.44
CA GLN A 38 7.37 5.92 21.95
C GLN A 38 6.86 5.70 20.53
N ALA A 39 5.64 6.15 20.22
CA ALA A 39 5.07 6.06 18.88
C ALA A 39 5.87 6.87 17.85
N THR A 40 6.36 8.05 18.25
CA THR A 40 7.22 8.90 17.39
C THR A 40 8.57 8.23 17.12
N LEU A 41 9.21 7.67 18.17
CA LEU A 41 10.49 6.95 18.01
C LEU A 41 10.37 5.69 17.16
N ARG A 42 9.22 5.02 17.16
CA ARG A 42 8.94 3.85 16.32
C ARG A 42 8.57 4.21 14.87
N GLY A 43 8.37 5.50 14.57
CA GLY A 43 7.90 5.95 13.28
C GLY A 43 6.40 5.72 13.03
N ASP A 44 5.61 5.37 14.06
CA ASP A 44 4.16 5.20 13.96
C ASP A 44 3.45 6.53 13.74
N ILE A 45 4.03 7.63 14.23
CA ILE A 45 3.54 9.00 14.08
C ILE A 45 4.65 9.86 13.49
N PRO A 46 4.38 10.64 12.42
CA PRO A 46 5.37 11.56 11.86
C PRO A 46 5.85 12.59 12.89
N VAL A 47 7.15 12.87 12.90
CA VAL A 47 7.79 13.80 13.85
C VAL A 47 7.14 15.19 13.84
N GLU A 48 6.69 15.65 12.66
CA GLU A 48 6.04 16.95 12.48
C GLU A 48 4.74 17.07 13.28
N PHE A 49 3.98 15.98 13.44
CA PHE A 49 2.76 15.96 14.24
C PHE A 49 3.06 16.07 15.73
N SER A 50 4.05 15.32 16.20
CA SER A 50 4.51 15.37 17.58
C SER A 50 5.04 16.75 17.94
N LEU A 51 5.84 17.35 17.05
CA LEU A 51 6.34 18.70 17.19
C LEU A 51 5.20 19.73 17.21
N THR A 52 4.19 19.57 16.34
CA THR A 52 3.02 20.47 16.31
C THR A 52 2.21 20.37 17.60
N LEU A 53 2.06 19.18 18.18
CA LEU A 53 1.38 18.99 19.47
C LEU A 53 2.15 19.63 20.61
N VAL A 54 3.48 19.47 20.65
CA VAL A 54 4.33 20.16 21.62
C VAL A 54 4.20 21.67 21.48
N THR A 55 4.21 22.18 20.25
CA THR A 55 4.03 23.62 19.95
C THR A 55 2.66 24.10 20.41
N LEU A 56 1.59 23.33 20.18
CA LEU A 56 0.23 23.66 20.63
C LEU A 56 0.18 23.90 22.15
N ILE A 57 0.90 23.12 22.93
CA ILE A 57 0.99 23.27 24.41
C ILE A 57 1.92 24.42 24.80
N ALA A 58 3.02 24.58 24.07
CA ALA A 58 4.00 25.61 24.35
C ALA A 58 3.44 27.06 24.16
N ILE A 59 2.55 27.25 23.17
CA ILE A 59 1.97 28.57 22.86
C ILE A 59 1.27 29.20 24.08
N PRO A 60 0.24 28.60 24.71
CA PRO A 60 -0.41 29.17 25.89
C PRO A 60 0.54 29.26 27.09
N THR A 61 1.47 28.33 27.25
CA THR A 61 2.48 28.32 28.30
C THR A 61 3.37 29.58 28.20
N VAL A 62 3.95 29.80 27.01
CA VAL A 62 4.82 30.96 26.75
C VAL A 62 4.02 32.26 26.83
N SER A 63 2.80 32.29 26.30
CA SER A 63 1.90 33.46 26.38
C SER A 63 1.58 33.80 27.82
N SER A 64 1.33 32.83 28.68
CA SER A 64 1.08 33.05 30.11
C SER A 64 2.31 33.63 30.84
N ILE A 65 3.51 33.10 30.54
CA ILE A 65 4.77 33.63 31.10
C ILE A 65 4.99 35.09 30.65
N ILE A 66 4.78 35.37 29.36
CA ILE A 66 4.93 36.71 28.78
C ILE A 66 3.89 37.66 29.38
N GLY A 67 2.62 37.27 29.44
CA GLY A 67 1.54 38.04 30.02
C GLY A 67 1.81 38.41 31.47
N GLY A 68 2.26 37.44 32.28
CA GLY A 68 2.62 37.63 33.68
C GLY A 68 3.82 38.56 33.88
N LYS A 69 4.87 38.41 33.04
CA LYS A 69 6.09 39.19 33.19
C LYS A 69 5.98 40.62 32.67
N PHE A 70 5.29 40.85 31.54
CA PHE A 70 5.33 42.15 30.84
C PHE A 70 4.00 42.89 30.82
N PHE A 71 2.86 42.22 30.98
CA PHE A 71 1.54 42.80 30.74
C PHE A 71 0.53 42.64 31.86
N ILE A 72 0.91 42.16 33.05
CA ILE A 72 0.02 41.90 34.19
C ILE A 72 -0.86 43.09 34.60
N LYS A 73 -0.39 44.33 34.39
CA LYS A 73 -1.14 45.53 34.67
C LYS A 73 -1.66 46.26 33.42
N LYS A 74 -1.70 45.57 32.28
CA LYS A 74 -2.04 46.17 30.99
C LYS A 74 -3.06 45.28 30.24
N PRO A 75 -4.34 45.24 30.70
CA PRO A 75 -5.36 44.33 30.19
C PRO A 75 -5.56 44.40 28.67
N LEU A 76 -5.48 45.60 28.08
CA LEU A 76 -5.56 45.77 26.63
C LEU A 76 -4.39 45.06 25.87
N GLN A 77 -3.21 45.03 26.46
CA GLN A 77 -2.06 44.32 25.84
C GLN A 77 -2.16 42.81 26.03
N LEU A 78 -2.77 42.32 27.11
CA LEU A 78 -3.09 40.90 27.29
C LEU A 78 -4.05 40.42 26.20
N ILE A 79 -5.12 41.15 25.92
CA ILE A 79 -6.07 40.81 24.84
C ILE A 79 -5.42 40.91 23.46
N ARG A 80 -4.53 41.90 23.25
CA ARG A 80 -3.75 41.97 21.99
C ARG A 80 -2.78 40.81 21.86
N LEU A 81 -2.15 40.34 22.94
CA LEU A 81 -1.32 39.15 22.95
C LEU A 81 -2.16 37.90 22.61
N PHE A 82 -3.33 37.78 23.23
CA PHE A 82 -4.24 36.66 23.02
C PHE A 82 -4.73 36.55 21.57
N TYR A 83 -5.50 37.55 21.10
CA TYR A 83 -6.11 37.47 19.75
C TYR A 83 -5.14 37.80 18.61
N GLY A 84 -4.04 38.49 18.86
CA GLY A 84 -3.09 38.86 17.82
C GLY A 84 -1.94 37.86 17.63
N VAL A 85 -1.63 37.07 18.65
CA VAL A 85 -0.48 36.12 18.60
C VAL A 85 -0.90 34.71 19.01
N GLU A 86 -1.41 34.57 20.25
CA GLU A 86 -1.65 33.27 20.87
C GLU A 86 -2.72 32.46 20.12
N ALA A 87 -3.93 33.00 20.02
CA ALA A 87 -5.06 32.32 19.43
C ALA A 87 -4.86 32.00 17.91
N PRO A 88 -4.29 32.89 17.08
CA PRO A 88 -3.93 32.57 15.71
C PRO A 88 -2.93 31.43 15.59
N LEU A 89 -1.86 31.43 16.41
CA LEU A 89 -0.87 30.34 16.41
C LEU A 89 -1.50 29.04 16.89
N PHE A 90 -2.32 29.10 17.93
CA PHE A 90 -3.04 27.93 18.45
C PHE A 90 -3.97 27.33 17.39
N LEU A 91 -4.74 28.17 16.69
CA LEU A 91 -5.61 27.73 15.60
C LEU A 91 -4.82 27.16 14.40
N LEU A 92 -3.65 27.73 14.08
CA LEU A 92 -2.78 27.16 13.04
C LEU A 92 -2.28 25.77 13.42
N CYS A 93 -1.92 25.54 14.70
CA CYS A 93 -1.53 24.21 15.17
C CYS A 93 -2.71 23.23 15.12
N LEU A 94 -3.91 23.63 15.54
CA LEU A 94 -5.12 22.82 15.41
C LEU A 94 -5.43 22.49 13.95
N LEU A 95 -5.34 23.49 13.09
CA LEU A 95 -5.54 23.32 11.65
C LEU A 95 -4.55 22.28 11.07
N ARG A 96 -3.28 22.35 11.48
CA ARG A 96 -2.24 21.41 11.07
C ARG A 96 -2.47 20.01 11.62
N LEU A 97 -2.91 19.86 12.85
CA LEU A 97 -3.14 18.55 13.47
C LEU A 97 -4.37 17.83 12.90
N PHE A 98 -5.47 18.55 12.67
CA PHE A 98 -6.76 17.91 12.39
C PHE A 98 -7.25 18.11 10.96
N VAL A 99 -6.79 19.12 10.24
CA VAL A 99 -7.39 19.54 8.97
C VAL A 99 -6.41 19.50 7.81
N ILE A 100 -5.28 20.19 7.92
CA ILE A 100 -4.27 20.28 6.86
C ILE A 100 -3.14 19.32 7.18
N ARG A 101 -3.10 18.17 6.48
CA ARG A 101 -2.10 17.14 6.71
C ARG A 101 -0.85 17.34 5.88
N GLU A 102 -1.00 17.82 4.66
CA GLU A 102 0.09 18.16 3.76
C GLU A 102 -0.14 19.52 3.11
N LEU A 103 0.93 20.31 2.97
CA LEU A 103 0.86 21.66 2.45
C LEU A 103 1.20 21.69 0.97
N THR A 104 0.36 22.39 0.19
CA THR A 104 0.67 22.73 -1.20
C THR A 104 1.57 23.98 -1.23
N PRO A 105 2.30 24.24 -2.34
CA PRO A 105 3.08 25.46 -2.45
C PRO A 105 2.26 26.72 -2.20
N ALA A 106 1.03 26.82 -2.72
CA ALA A 106 0.15 27.97 -2.51
C ALA A 106 -0.34 28.08 -1.05
N SER A 107 -0.73 26.98 -0.42
CA SER A 107 -1.13 26.97 0.99
C SER A 107 0.05 27.27 1.91
N THR A 108 1.26 26.78 1.59
CA THR A 108 2.51 27.11 2.32
C THR A 108 2.80 28.59 2.26
N GLN A 109 2.64 29.24 1.11
CA GLN A 109 2.82 30.69 0.99
C GLN A 109 1.82 31.45 1.87
N ILE A 110 0.54 31.08 1.87
CA ILE A 110 -0.48 31.70 2.73
C ILE A 110 -0.13 31.53 4.20
N LEU A 111 0.10 30.29 4.64
CA LEU A 111 0.36 30.00 6.06
C LEU A 111 1.68 30.64 6.55
N SER A 112 2.72 30.65 5.73
CA SER A 112 3.98 31.34 6.03
C SER A 112 3.77 32.84 6.13
N THR A 113 2.95 33.43 5.26
CA THR A 113 2.61 34.88 5.33
C THR A 113 1.80 35.17 6.58
N ILE A 114 0.84 34.36 6.97
CA ILE A 114 0.12 34.50 8.24
C ILE A 114 1.11 34.40 9.41
N GLY A 115 2.05 33.49 9.41
CA GLY A 115 3.11 33.37 10.41
C GLY A 115 3.97 34.64 10.51
N ILE A 116 4.38 35.19 9.37
CA ILE A 116 5.10 36.51 9.32
C ILE A 116 4.24 37.61 9.88
N CYS A 117 2.95 37.68 9.58
CA CYS A 117 2.03 38.67 10.13
C CYS A 117 1.91 38.55 11.67
N ILE A 118 1.79 37.32 12.19
CA ILE A 118 1.76 37.08 13.63
C ILE A 118 3.05 37.55 14.30
N ALA A 119 4.21 37.18 13.73
CA ALA A 119 5.52 37.61 14.24
C ALA A 119 5.70 39.13 14.17
N ALA A 120 5.26 39.76 13.08
CA ALA A 120 5.29 41.24 12.94
C ALA A 120 4.37 41.93 13.95
N PHE A 121 3.16 41.39 14.20
CA PHE A 121 2.26 41.89 15.21
C PHE A 121 2.86 41.77 16.63
N GLY A 122 3.47 40.63 16.95
CA GLY A 122 4.19 40.47 18.22
C GLY A 122 5.34 41.46 18.36
N GLY A 123 6.15 41.63 17.30
CA GLY A 123 7.21 42.66 17.30
C GLY A 123 6.68 44.08 17.53
N GLU A 124 5.57 44.44 16.90
CA GLU A 124 4.91 45.72 17.13
C GLU A 124 4.36 45.86 18.58
N LEU A 125 3.81 44.77 19.13
CA LEU A 125 3.27 44.74 20.49
C LEU A 125 4.36 45.03 21.56
N PHE A 126 5.57 44.48 21.37
CA PHE A 126 6.69 44.62 22.32
C PHE A 126 7.54 45.88 22.10
N PHE A 127 7.87 46.18 20.84
CA PHE A 127 8.88 47.20 20.50
C PHE A 127 8.32 48.42 19.80
N GLY A 128 7.05 48.36 19.36
CA GLY A 128 6.42 49.41 18.58
C GLY A 128 7.05 49.58 17.19
N TYR A 129 6.96 50.80 16.65
CA TYR A 129 7.58 51.16 15.36
C TYR A 129 9.09 51.39 15.52
N ALA A 130 9.89 50.86 14.59
CA ALA A 130 11.34 50.95 14.65
C ALA A 130 11.86 52.41 14.50
N SER A 131 12.96 52.72 15.18
CA SER A 131 13.60 54.03 15.06
C SER A 131 14.22 54.26 13.68
N ARG A 132 14.34 55.52 13.24
CA ARG A 132 14.97 55.89 11.95
C ARG A 132 16.39 55.39 11.76
N ARG A 133 17.18 55.15 12.82
CA ARG A 133 18.50 54.52 12.76
C ARG A 133 18.48 53.10 12.25
N LYS A 134 17.32 52.41 12.28
CA LYS A 134 17.11 51.02 11.82
C LYS A 134 16.23 51.00 10.58
N SER A 135 16.65 51.65 9.49
CA SER A 135 15.83 51.81 8.28
C SER A 135 15.38 50.45 7.66
N ILE A 136 16.26 49.44 7.67
CA ILE A 136 15.92 48.09 7.18
C ILE A 136 14.75 47.50 7.96
N LEU A 137 14.72 47.66 9.27
CA LEU A 137 13.65 47.17 10.12
C LEU A 137 12.32 47.95 9.87
N GLN A 138 12.39 49.24 9.55
CA GLN A 138 11.20 50.02 9.18
C GLN A 138 10.59 49.53 7.87
N TRP A 139 11.44 49.27 6.87
CA TRP A 139 10.99 48.66 5.59
C TRP A 139 10.43 47.24 5.78
N ALA A 140 11.06 46.43 6.61
CA ALA A 140 10.56 45.07 6.94
C ALA A 140 9.21 45.14 7.67
N GLN A 141 9.06 46.04 8.64
CA GLN A 141 7.78 46.28 9.31
C GLN A 141 6.71 46.77 8.33
N MET A 142 7.02 47.73 7.46
CA MET A 142 6.10 48.20 6.42
C MET A 142 5.64 47.05 5.52
N SER A 143 6.57 46.23 5.05
CA SER A 143 6.26 45.09 4.18
C SER A 143 5.34 44.05 4.83
N ALA A 144 5.69 43.60 6.04
CA ALA A 144 4.89 42.63 6.79
C ALA A 144 3.50 43.19 7.18
N HIS A 145 3.41 44.44 7.57
CA HIS A 145 2.13 45.05 7.95
C HIS A 145 1.26 45.42 6.73
N SER A 146 1.83 45.61 5.55
CA SER A 146 1.07 45.69 4.29
C SER A 146 0.34 44.41 3.98
N LEU A 147 1.02 43.25 4.15
CA LEU A 147 0.39 41.94 4.02
C LEU A 147 -0.62 41.68 5.13
N MET A 148 -0.34 42.15 6.35
CA MET A 148 -1.21 41.98 7.52
C MET A 148 -2.61 42.60 7.31
N LEU A 149 -2.73 43.72 6.58
CA LEU A 149 -4.04 44.31 6.26
C LEU A 149 -4.92 43.33 5.47
N ILE A 150 -4.37 42.66 4.48
CA ILE A 150 -5.12 41.73 3.65
C ILE A 150 -5.36 40.42 4.38
N PHE A 151 -4.32 39.87 5.02
CA PHE A 151 -4.43 38.59 5.73
C PHE A 151 -5.28 38.66 6.98
N GLY A 152 -5.35 39.83 7.66
CA GLY A 152 -6.29 40.02 8.75
C GLY A 152 -7.75 39.94 8.29
N ILE A 153 -8.06 40.52 7.14
CA ILE A 153 -9.40 40.44 6.54
C ILE A 153 -9.64 38.99 6.04
N TYR A 154 -8.70 38.40 5.30
CA TYR A 154 -8.82 37.06 4.79
C TYR A 154 -9.08 36.00 5.88
N ALA A 155 -8.24 35.99 6.93
CA ALA A 155 -8.41 35.05 8.04
C ALA A 155 -9.72 35.32 8.81
N GLY A 156 -10.07 36.61 9.04
CA GLY A 156 -11.34 36.97 9.67
C GLY A 156 -12.55 36.46 8.87
N VAL A 157 -12.56 36.66 7.55
CA VAL A 157 -13.65 36.18 6.68
C VAL A 157 -13.74 34.63 6.69
N ILE A 158 -12.60 33.94 6.60
CA ILE A 158 -12.60 32.45 6.65
C ILE A 158 -13.17 31.96 7.98
N LEU A 159 -12.74 32.55 9.09
CA LEU A 159 -13.26 32.18 10.41
C LEU A 159 -14.75 32.52 10.55
N LEU A 160 -15.23 33.55 9.88
CA LEU A 160 -16.65 34.01 9.96
C LEU A 160 -17.58 32.93 9.32
N PHE A 161 -17.16 32.21 8.27
CA PHE A 161 -17.96 31.11 7.71
C PHE A 161 -18.33 30.05 8.73
N TYR A 162 -17.52 29.86 9.76
CA TYR A 162 -17.76 28.91 10.85
C TYR A 162 -18.37 29.56 12.07
N ALA A 163 -17.97 30.81 12.39
CA ALA A 163 -18.45 31.52 13.55
C ALA A 163 -19.95 31.88 13.48
N LEU A 164 -20.46 32.23 12.29
CA LEU A 164 -21.87 32.61 12.11
C LEU A 164 -22.82 31.43 12.38
N PRO A 165 -22.68 30.24 11.73
CA PRO A 165 -23.58 29.13 12.01
C PRO A 165 -23.39 28.59 13.43
N LEU A 166 -22.19 28.66 13.99
CA LEU A 166 -21.92 28.27 15.36
C LEU A 166 -22.65 29.21 16.35
N SER A 167 -22.54 30.53 16.12
CA SER A 167 -23.22 31.53 16.94
C SER A 167 -24.74 31.35 16.89
N ALA A 168 -25.30 31.16 15.70
CA ALA A 168 -26.73 30.90 15.49
C ALA A 168 -27.19 29.65 16.23
N PHE A 169 -26.41 28.56 16.16
CA PHE A 169 -26.68 27.33 16.90
C PHE A 169 -26.69 27.56 18.42
N LEU A 170 -25.65 28.20 18.95
CA LEU A 170 -25.54 28.44 20.40
C LEU A 170 -26.69 29.30 20.91
N VAL A 171 -27.09 30.33 20.14
CA VAL A 171 -28.26 31.16 20.49
C VAL A 171 -29.53 30.31 20.44
N GLN A 172 -29.70 29.44 19.41
CA GLN A 172 -30.88 28.58 19.29
C GLN A 172 -30.99 27.58 20.46
N GLU A 173 -29.87 26.93 20.84
CA GLU A 173 -29.84 26.00 21.97
C GLU A 173 -30.09 26.72 23.30
N PHE A 174 -29.52 27.92 23.47
CA PHE A 174 -29.74 28.72 24.68
C PHE A 174 -31.22 29.12 24.83
N VAL A 175 -31.88 29.54 23.74
CA VAL A 175 -33.29 29.98 23.72
C VAL A 175 -34.29 28.81 23.90
N LYS A 176 -33.89 27.56 23.57
CA LYS A 176 -34.75 26.39 23.83
C LYS A 176 -34.97 26.10 25.32
N PHE A 177 -34.12 26.65 26.21
CA PHE A 177 -34.19 26.44 27.67
C PHE A 177 -34.14 24.98 28.11
N GLU A 178 -33.75 24.00 27.24
CA GLU A 178 -33.65 22.59 27.61
C GLU A 178 -32.65 22.38 28.75
N TRP A 179 -31.53 23.10 28.74
CA TRP A 179 -30.52 23.09 29.81
C TRP A 179 -31.10 23.49 31.20
N LEU A 180 -32.14 24.33 31.23
CA LEU A 180 -32.81 24.73 32.45
C LEU A 180 -33.70 23.59 32.97
N LYS A 181 -34.33 22.85 32.08
CA LYS A 181 -35.11 21.65 32.41
C LYS A 181 -34.17 20.56 32.94
N ASP A 182 -33.06 20.28 32.29
CA ASP A 182 -32.06 19.25 32.71
C ASP A 182 -31.49 19.63 34.10
N LEU A 183 -31.24 20.94 34.33
CA LEU A 183 -30.79 21.43 35.63
C LEU A 183 -31.89 21.25 36.70
N TRP A 184 -33.16 21.53 36.36
CA TRP A 184 -34.28 21.35 37.26
C TRP A 184 -34.49 19.87 37.62
N ASP A 185 -34.38 18.97 36.62
CA ASP A 185 -34.49 17.52 36.83
C ASP A 185 -33.33 16.99 37.70
N ALA A 186 -32.11 17.50 37.49
CA ALA A 186 -30.97 17.16 38.35
C ALA A 186 -31.10 17.64 39.80
N LEU A 187 -31.69 18.80 40.02
CA LEU A 187 -31.93 19.35 41.36
C LEU A 187 -33.08 18.62 42.08
N THR A 188 -34.12 18.21 41.39
CA THR A 188 -35.32 17.55 41.97
C THR A 188 -35.09 16.08 42.27
N HIS A 189 -34.22 15.37 41.49
CA HIS A 189 -33.99 13.94 41.66
C HIS A 189 -32.71 13.62 42.49
N GLY A 190 -32.16 14.60 43.24
CA GLY A 190 -31.03 14.38 44.13
C GLY A 190 -29.68 14.22 43.48
N TYR A 191 -29.57 14.42 42.17
CA TYR A 191 -28.29 14.40 41.42
C TYR A 191 -27.64 15.79 41.34
N TRP A 192 -27.89 16.64 42.34
CA TRP A 192 -27.45 18.05 42.32
C TRP A 192 -25.93 18.20 42.18
N PHE A 193 -25.13 17.29 42.75
CA PHE A 193 -23.65 17.37 42.64
C PHE A 193 -23.19 17.07 41.22
N SER A 194 -23.69 16.00 40.57
CA SER A 194 -23.37 15.68 39.20
C SER A 194 -23.92 16.73 38.21
N GLY A 195 -25.15 17.19 38.41
CA GLY A 195 -25.75 18.27 37.61
C GLY A 195 -24.97 19.56 37.67
N PHE A 196 -24.49 19.95 38.86
CA PHE A 196 -23.64 21.12 39.03
C PHE A 196 -22.30 21.00 38.32
N TRP A 197 -21.66 19.80 38.37
CA TRP A 197 -20.43 19.56 37.66
C TRP A 197 -20.64 19.56 36.14
N PHE A 198 -21.70 18.94 35.63
CA PHE A 198 -22.02 19.00 34.20
C PHE A 198 -22.32 20.42 33.71
N LEU A 199 -23.08 21.20 34.45
CA LEU A 199 -23.37 22.58 34.11
C LEU A 199 -22.11 23.45 34.13
N SER A 200 -21.26 23.28 35.12
CA SER A 200 -19.99 24.01 35.23
C SER A 200 -19.05 23.67 34.08
N LEU A 201 -18.93 22.39 33.74
CA LEU A 201 -18.15 21.93 32.57
C LEU A 201 -18.72 22.46 31.25
N TYR A 202 -20.04 22.45 31.11
CA TYR A 202 -20.71 23.00 29.92
C TYR A 202 -20.45 24.51 29.76
N LEU A 203 -20.59 25.29 30.83
CA LEU A 203 -20.33 26.75 30.82
C LEU A 203 -18.85 27.05 30.52
N ILE A 204 -17.92 26.28 31.08
CA ILE A 204 -16.50 26.42 30.80
C ILE A 204 -16.22 26.16 29.32
N LEU A 205 -16.72 25.02 28.75
CA LEU A 205 -16.55 24.66 27.35
C LEU A 205 -17.24 25.68 26.43
N PHE A 206 -18.40 26.20 26.81
CA PHE A 206 -19.07 27.26 26.07
C PHE A 206 -18.24 28.57 26.07
N ALA A 207 -17.71 28.98 27.19
CA ALA A 207 -16.87 30.18 27.29
C ALA A 207 -15.58 30.02 26.45
N PHE A 208 -14.95 28.83 26.48
CA PHE A 208 -13.80 28.51 25.64
C PHE A 208 -14.12 28.60 24.15
N SER A 209 -15.20 27.96 23.74
CA SER A 209 -15.62 27.95 22.32
C SER A 209 -16.00 29.38 21.87
N ALA A 210 -16.70 30.12 22.68
CA ALA A 210 -17.08 31.51 22.38
C ALA A 210 -15.85 32.41 22.20
N THR A 211 -14.86 32.32 23.09
CA THR A 211 -13.65 33.14 22.98
C THR A 211 -12.83 32.81 21.72
N LEU A 212 -12.67 31.56 21.40
CA LEU A 212 -11.90 31.15 20.21
C LEU A 212 -12.64 31.31 18.88
N PHE A 213 -13.93 30.93 18.84
CA PHE A 213 -14.63 30.81 17.55
C PHE A 213 -15.58 31.95 17.24
N ILE A 214 -16.24 32.53 18.24
CA ILE A 214 -17.22 33.62 18.00
C ILE A 214 -16.54 34.99 17.91
N PHE A 215 -15.67 35.32 18.87
CA PHE A 215 -15.03 36.62 18.90
C PHE A 215 -13.77 36.72 18.03
N MET A 216 -13.10 35.61 17.76
CA MET A 216 -11.84 35.57 17.03
C MET A 216 -11.91 36.22 15.62
N PRO A 217 -12.93 36.02 14.78
CA PRO A 217 -12.95 36.60 13.42
C PRO A 217 -12.85 38.12 13.45
N SER A 218 -13.68 38.75 14.29
CA SER A 218 -13.73 40.23 14.42
C SER A 218 -12.53 40.80 15.17
N ALA A 219 -12.08 40.14 16.24
CA ALA A 219 -10.96 40.59 17.05
C ALA A 219 -9.64 40.52 16.24
N LEU A 220 -9.37 39.40 15.54
CA LEU A 220 -8.19 39.23 14.69
C LEU A 220 -8.15 40.27 13.57
N ALA A 221 -9.25 40.38 12.81
CA ALA A 221 -9.33 41.35 11.72
C ALA A 221 -9.12 42.77 12.19
N ALA A 222 -9.83 43.19 13.25
CA ALA A 222 -9.70 44.53 13.79
C ALA A 222 -8.28 44.85 14.32
N MET A 223 -7.66 43.88 15.02
CA MET A 223 -6.30 44.04 15.55
C MET A 223 -5.26 44.16 14.45
N TYR A 224 -5.34 43.30 13.42
CA TYR A 224 -4.40 43.31 12.31
C TYR A 224 -4.55 44.55 11.42
N ILE A 225 -5.78 44.98 11.12
CA ILE A 225 -6.05 46.23 10.39
C ILE A 225 -5.53 47.43 11.17
N ASN A 226 -5.82 47.50 12.47
CA ASN A 226 -5.37 48.63 13.30
C ASN A 226 -3.83 48.65 13.44
N SER A 227 -3.17 47.51 13.63
CA SER A 227 -1.72 47.39 13.67
C SER A 227 -1.08 47.79 12.33
N GLY A 228 -1.58 47.22 11.23
CA GLY A 228 -1.13 47.53 9.88
C GLY A 228 -1.25 49.05 9.57
N SER A 229 -2.41 49.60 9.83
CA SER A 229 -2.67 51.02 9.61
C SER A 229 -1.74 51.92 10.41
N ARG A 230 -1.50 51.63 11.70
CA ARG A 230 -0.57 52.40 12.54
C ARG A 230 0.88 52.37 12.00
N ILE A 231 1.39 51.19 11.63
CA ILE A 231 2.75 51.09 11.13
C ILE A 231 2.89 51.77 9.77
N LEU A 232 1.92 51.62 8.87
CA LEU A 232 1.94 52.28 7.57
C LEU A 232 1.86 53.80 7.70
N GLN A 233 1.03 54.34 8.61
CA GLN A 233 0.98 55.76 8.90
C GLN A 233 2.30 56.26 9.49
N ALA A 234 2.92 55.52 10.42
CA ALA A 234 4.21 55.88 10.98
C ALA A 234 5.31 55.91 9.90
N PHE A 235 5.33 54.90 9.03
CA PHE A 235 6.25 54.84 7.88
C PHE A 235 6.01 56.01 6.90
N ALA A 236 4.74 56.34 6.60
CA ALA A 236 4.38 57.45 5.72
C ALA A 236 4.81 58.80 6.30
N ARG A 237 4.81 58.99 7.63
CA ARG A 237 5.37 60.16 8.27
C ARG A 237 6.87 60.32 8.12
N ASP A 238 7.61 59.18 8.15
CA ASP A 238 9.07 59.20 8.02
C ASP A 238 9.56 59.31 6.57
N TYR A 239 8.90 58.64 5.62
CA TYR A 239 9.39 58.50 4.23
C TYR A 239 8.46 59.16 3.18
N GLY A 240 7.31 59.67 3.57
CA GLY A 240 6.30 60.23 2.69
C GLY A 240 5.27 59.22 2.18
N ILE A 241 4.05 59.71 1.96
CA ILE A 241 2.89 58.90 1.59
C ILE A 241 3.10 58.18 0.25
N LYS A 242 3.78 58.82 -0.75
CA LYS A 242 4.06 58.23 -2.06
C LYS A 242 4.96 57.02 -1.93
N LYS A 243 6.02 57.06 -1.13
CA LYS A 243 6.91 55.93 -0.88
C LYS A 243 6.24 54.80 -0.10
N ALA A 244 5.37 55.15 0.87
CA ALA A 244 4.60 54.18 1.63
C ALA A 244 3.62 53.39 0.72
N LEU A 245 2.86 54.10 -0.11
CA LEU A 245 1.94 53.51 -1.07
C LEU A 245 2.67 52.63 -2.12
N ALA A 246 3.76 53.19 -2.72
CA ALA A 246 4.54 52.45 -3.72
C ALA A 246 5.15 51.16 -3.11
N GLY A 247 5.73 51.25 -1.90
CA GLY A 247 6.29 50.09 -1.21
C GLY A 247 5.22 49.04 -0.85
N ALA A 248 4.10 49.48 -0.28
CA ALA A 248 2.98 48.58 0.04
C ALA A 248 2.43 47.88 -1.22
N SER A 249 2.19 48.65 -2.31
CA SER A 249 1.73 48.11 -3.59
C SER A 249 2.73 47.12 -4.20
N ALA A 250 4.03 47.43 -4.16
CA ALA A 250 5.06 46.53 -4.65
C ALA A 250 5.06 45.17 -3.92
N VAL A 251 4.95 45.20 -2.58
CA VAL A 251 4.86 43.97 -1.75
C VAL A 251 3.61 43.16 -2.09
N LEU A 252 2.45 43.82 -2.25
CA LEU A 252 1.21 43.13 -2.62
C LEU A 252 1.26 42.55 -4.03
N ILE A 253 1.79 43.28 -5.02
CA ILE A 253 1.96 42.78 -6.39
C ILE A 253 2.92 41.58 -6.38
N ALA A 254 4.06 41.67 -5.70
CA ALA A 254 5.01 40.54 -5.59
C ALA A 254 4.35 39.31 -4.97
N PHE A 255 3.56 39.52 -3.89
CA PHE A 255 2.79 38.41 -3.30
C PHE A 255 1.80 37.80 -4.28
N VAL A 256 1.02 38.60 -5.01
CA VAL A 256 0.04 38.10 -5.99
C VAL A 256 0.70 37.36 -7.13
N ILE A 257 1.81 37.86 -7.68
CA ILE A 257 2.55 37.18 -8.77
C ILE A 257 3.04 35.82 -8.30
N THR A 258 3.70 35.74 -7.13
CA THR A 258 4.17 34.47 -6.59
C THR A 258 3.00 33.52 -6.28
N PHE A 259 1.93 34.04 -5.72
CA PHE A 259 0.73 33.26 -5.41
C PHE A 259 0.08 32.65 -6.64
N VAL A 260 -0.08 33.41 -7.71
CA VAL A 260 -0.65 32.92 -8.98
C VAL A 260 0.23 31.83 -9.60
N SER A 261 1.56 32.00 -9.54
CA SER A 261 2.50 31.01 -10.07
C SER A 261 2.46 29.66 -9.29
N LEU A 262 2.05 29.69 -8.02
CA LEU A 262 1.96 28.52 -7.15
C LEU A 262 0.57 27.85 -7.15
N GLN A 263 -0.41 28.40 -7.88
CA GLN A 263 -1.78 27.86 -7.91
C GLN A 263 -1.92 26.57 -8.70
N GLN A 264 -1.06 26.32 -9.68
CA GLN A 264 -1.20 25.17 -10.56
C GLN A 264 -0.86 23.90 -9.79
N GLN A 265 -1.88 23.08 -9.55
CA GLN A 265 -1.68 21.79 -8.88
C GLN A 265 -1.14 20.76 -9.87
N PRO A 266 -0.17 19.90 -9.46
CA PRO A 266 0.58 19.03 -10.36
C PRO A 266 -0.28 18.01 -11.12
N GLN A 267 -1.42 17.56 -10.55
CA GLN A 267 -2.30 16.58 -11.20
C GLN A 267 -2.94 17.12 -12.47
N VAL A 268 -3.16 18.43 -12.58
CA VAL A 268 -3.77 19.03 -13.78
C VAL A 268 -2.87 18.80 -14.99
N LEU A 269 -1.56 19.02 -14.81
CA LEU A 269 -0.55 18.77 -15.85
C LEU A 269 -0.46 17.26 -16.17
N ALA A 270 -0.39 16.40 -15.16
CA ALA A 270 -0.29 14.96 -15.37
C ALA A 270 -1.48 14.40 -16.14
N PHE A 271 -2.70 14.81 -15.78
CA PHE A 271 -3.91 14.38 -16.48
C PHE A 271 -3.99 14.92 -17.92
N SER A 272 -3.50 16.14 -18.18
CA SER A 272 -3.47 16.69 -19.53
C SER A 272 -2.46 15.96 -20.43
N LEU A 273 -1.28 15.61 -19.90
CA LEU A 273 -0.25 14.87 -20.64
C LEU A 273 -0.68 13.43 -20.97
N LEU A 274 -1.47 12.80 -20.08
CA LEU A 274 -1.95 11.43 -20.25
C LEU A 274 -3.41 11.34 -20.75
N ALA A 275 -3.99 12.46 -21.21
CA ALA A 275 -5.37 12.48 -21.70
C ALA A 275 -5.57 11.61 -22.95
N ASN A 276 -4.59 11.61 -23.84
CA ASN A 276 -4.59 10.84 -25.08
C ASN A 276 -3.39 9.90 -25.10
N ALA A 277 -3.62 8.68 -25.56
CA ALA A 277 -2.54 7.72 -25.78
C ALA A 277 -1.63 8.21 -26.92
N PRO A 278 -0.29 8.24 -26.74
CA PRO A 278 0.62 8.70 -27.80
C PRO A 278 0.68 7.68 -28.94
N ASN A 279 0.46 8.17 -30.15
CA ASN A 279 0.35 7.35 -31.37
C ASN A 279 1.66 7.22 -32.16
N ASN A 280 2.70 7.94 -31.77
CA ASN A 280 4.01 7.87 -32.44
C ASN A 280 5.17 7.91 -31.44
N GLU A 281 6.34 7.48 -31.87
CA GLU A 281 7.59 7.36 -31.11
C GLU A 281 8.01 8.69 -30.46
N ARG A 282 7.98 9.79 -31.23
CA ARG A 282 8.38 11.12 -30.74
C ARG A 282 7.49 11.60 -29.60
N SER A 283 6.17 11.36 -29.70
CA SER A 283 5.22 11.71 -28.63
C SER A 283 5.50 10.88 -27.36
N ARG A 284 5.82 9.60 -27.49
CA ARG A 284 6.18 8.73 -26.36
C ARG A 284 7.43 9.24 -25.65
N GLN A 285 8.48 9.56 -26.39
CA GLN A 285 9.73 10.10 -25.83
C GLN A 285 9.50 11.44 -25.12
N THR A 286 8.66 12.32 -25.70
CA THR A 286 8.31 13.61 -25.09
C THR A 286 7.59 13.44 -23.75
N ILE A 287 6.68 12.47 -23.65
CA ILE A 287 5.95 12.17 -22.41
C ILE A 287 6.89 11.49 -21.40
N LEU A 288 7.78 10.59 -21.83
CA LEU A 288 8.77 9.96 -20.97
C LEU A 288 9.73 10.98 -20.35
N ALA A 289 10.13 12.02 -21.07
CA ALA A 289 10.98 13.09 -20.54
C ALA A 289 10.31 13.87 -19.38
N LYS A 290 8.96 13.84 -19.29
CA LYS A 290 8.18 14.49 -18.22
C LYS A 290 7.75 13.51 -17.10
N SER A 291 8.38 12.34 -17.00
CA SER A 291 7.97 11.28 -16.07
C SER A 291 7.86 11.74 -14.62
N ASN A 292 8.80 12.54 -14.13
CA ASN A 292 8.75 13.03 -12.74
C ASN A 292 7.54 13.94 -12.50
N GLN A 293 7.22 14.83 -13.42
CA GLN A 293 6.04 15.71 -13.31
C GLN A 293 4.73 14.91 -13.35
N ILE A 294 4.69 13.87 -14.18
CA ILE A 294 3.54 12.96 -14.27
C ILE A 294 3.40 12.18 -12.96
N ARG A 295 4.50 11.63 -12.44
CA ARG A 295 4.55 10.92 -11.16
C ARG A 295 3.98 11.79 -10.03
N ASP A 296 4.56 12.98 -9.85
CA ASP A 296 4.17 13.90 -8.77
C ASP A 296 2.68 14.29 -8.88
N GLY A 297 2.19 14.50 -10.10
CA GLY A 297 0.78 14.80 -10.35
C GLY A 297 -0.16 13.63 -10.03
N LEU A 298 0.18 12.42 -10.43
CA LEU A 298 -0.64 11.24 -10.17
C LEU A 298 -0.63 10.87 -8.69
N VAL A 299 0.52 10.94 -8.01
CA VAL A 299 0.63 10.75 -6.56
C VAL A 299 -0.18 11.80 -5.80
N ASN A 300 -0.14 13.06 -6.25
CA ASN A 300 -0.94 14.12 -5.66
C ASN A 300 -2.45 13.86 -5.79
N ALA A 301 -2.91 13.39 -6.93
CA ALA A 301 -4.31 13.03 -7.15
C ALA A 301 -4.74 11.81 -6.31
N TYR A 302 -3.88 10.78 -6.25
CA TYR A 302 -4.14 9.57 -5.47
C TYR A 302 -4.26 9.86 -3.97
N LEU A 303 -3.35 10.68 -3.42
CA LEU A 303 -3.32 11.07 -2.02
C LEU A 303 -4.17 12.30 -1.71
N SER A 304 -5.03 12.74 -2.63
CA SER A 304 -5.79 13.99 -2.48
C SER A 304 -6.64 14.07 -1.22
N SER A 305 -7.25 12.95 -0.78
CA SER A 305 -8.05 12.88 0.45
C SER A 305 -7.21 12.99 1.75
N TYR A 306 -5.89 12.78 1.66
CA TYR A 306 -4.96 12.94 2.78
C TYR A 306 -4.28 14.31 2.78
N ARG A 307 -4.08 14.90 1.60
CA ARG A 307 -3.36 16.17 1.42
C ARG A 307 -4.24 17.38 1.57
N TYR A 308 -5.49 17.29 1.11
CA TYR A 308 -6.40 18.42 1.00
C TYR A 308 -7.59 18.31 1.94
N LEU A 309 -8.17 19.44 2.32
CA LEU A 309 -9.41 19.53 3.12
C LEU A 309 -10.56 18.76 2.48
N SER A 310 -10.75 18.99 1.19
CA SER A 310 -11.72 18.31 0.35
C SER A 310 -11.44 18.59 -1.13
N SER A 311 -12.14 17.91 -2.01
CA SER A 311 -12.17 18.29 -3.42
C SER A 311 -13.09 19.52 -3.61
N ARG A 312 -12.70 20.43 -4.51
CA ARG A 312 -13.46 21.63 -4.83
C ARG A 312 -14.87 21.32 -5.34
N LYS A 313 -15.02 20.21 -6.09
CA LYS A 313 -16.32 19.78 -6.66
C LYS A 313 -17.24 19.14 -5.65
N ASP A 314 -16.68 18.44 -4.65
CA ASP A 314 -17.45 17.66 -3.69
C ASP A 314 -17.60 18.37 -2.35
N ASN A 315 -17.07 19.59 -2.22
CA ASN A 315 -17.11 20.36 -0.99
C ASN A 315 -18.46 21.06 -0.81
N ASN A 316 -19.21 20.66 0.21
CA ASN A 316 -20.54 21.15 0.49
C ASN A 316 -20.83 21.37 1.98
N HIS A 317 -19.83 21.26 2.86
CA HIS A 317 -20.04 21.28 4.32
C HIS A 317 -20.54 22.63 4.83
N VAL A 318 -20.04 23.75 4.26
CA VAL A 318 -20.51 25.09 4.64
C VAL A 318 -21.99 25.24 4.28
N SER A 319 -22.39 24.85 3.06
CA SER A 319 -23.80 24.85 2.63
C SER A 319 -24.67 24.02 3.58
N ALA A 320 -24.19 22.87 4.05
CA ALA A 320 -24.92 22.03 5.01
C ALA A 320 -25.10 22.74 6.36
N MET A 321 -24.04 23.40 6.90
CA MET A 321 -24.10 24.16 8.15
C MET A 321 -25.10 25.32 8.07
N TYR A 322 -25.12 26.07 6.97
CA TYR A 322 -26.01 27.21 6.79
C TYR A 322 -27.47 26.79 6.53
N LYS A 323 -27.71 25.66 5.86
CA LYS A 323 -29.06 25.07 5.74
C LYS A 323 -29.62 24.64 7.10
N TRP A 324 -28.76 24.10 7.96
CA TRP A 324 -29.16 23.66 9.29
C TRP A 324 -29.65 24.82 10.18
N ILE A 325 -29.11 26.05 10.03
CA ILE A 325 -29.60 27.25 10.71
C ILE A 325 -30.75 27.95 9.99
N GLY A 326 -31.36 27.29 8.95
CA GLY A 326 -32.59 27.76 8.30
C GLY A 326 -32.42 28.60 7.04
N LEU A 327 -31.19 28.71 6.47
CA LEU A 327 -31.02 29.39 5.19
C LEU A 327 -31.55 28.53 4.03
N ASP A 328 -32.13 29.20 3.05
CA ASP A 328 -32.55 28.56 1.81
C ASP A 328 -31.39 27.94 1.01
N LYS A 329 -31.69 26.94 0.18
CA LYS A 329 -30.68 26.19 -0.59
C LYS A 329 -29.84 27.08 -1.50
N SER A 330 -30.41 28.14 -2.09
CA SER A 330 -29.72 29.03 -3.01
C SER A 330 -28.69 29.89 -2.26
N ALA A 331 -29.09 30.56 -1.18
CA ALA A 331 -28.22 31.36 -0.33
C ALA A 331 -27.08 30.51 0.28
N ALA A 332 -27.41 29.31 0.82
CA ALA A 332 -26.41 28.41 1.38
C ALA A 332 -25.38 27.95 0.33
N ASN A 333 -25.81 27.67 -0.91
CA ASN A 333 -24.87 27.33 -1.98
C ASN A 333 -24.02 28.51 -2.45
N ASN A 334 -24.54 29.72 -2.48
CA ASN A 334 -23.74 30.92 -2.81
C ASN A 334 -22.65 31.18 -1.75
N ILE A 335 -22.98 30.98 -0.48
CA ILE A 335 -22.02 31.04 0.64
C ILE A 335 -20.93 29.97 0.46
N GLN A 336 -21.31 28.72 0.12
CA GLN A 336 -20.38 27.65 -0.17
C GLN A 336 -19.44 28.00 -1.35
N ASN A 337 -19.97 28.57 -2.41
CA ASN A 337 -19.17 28.96 -3.59
C ASN A 337 -18.15 30.04 -3.23
N SER A 338 -18.56 31.03 -2.41
CA SER A 338 -17.66 32.07 -1.87
C SER A 338 -16.56 31.48 -0.99
N TYR A 339 -16.92 30.54 -0.12
CA TYR A 339 -15.95 29.79 0.69
C TYR A 339 -14.97 29.02 -0.20
N ASN A 340 -15.46 28.26 -1.20
CA ASN A 340 -14.63 27.48 -2.11
C ASN A 340 -13.65 28.37 -2.92
N LEU A 341 -14.04 29.57 -3.25
CA LEU A 341 -13.16 30.53 -3.92
C LEU A 341 -12.01 30.96 -3.01
N LEU A 342 -12.33 31.36 -1.79
CA LEU A 342 -11.32 31.82 -0.80
C LEU A 342 -10.41 30.70 -0.32
N MET A 343 -10.94 29.49 -0.18
CA MET A 343 -10.20 28.30 0.25
C MET A 343 -9.58 27.49 -0.90
N SER A 344 -9.67 27.98 -2.14
CA SER A 344 -9.15 27.27 -3.32
C SER A 344 -7.70 26.77 -3.19
N PRO A 345 -6.75 27.46 -2.52
CA PRO A 345 -5.38 26.97 -2.32
C PRO A 345 -5.28 25.74 -1.42
N PHE A 346 -6.30 25.51 -0.57
CA PHE A 346 -6.39 24.39 0.37
C PHE A 346 -7.30 23.26 -0.11
N LEU A 347 -7.95 23.43 -1.27
CA LEU A 347 -8.86 22.47 -1.85
C LEU A 347 -8.20 21.77 -3.03
N TYR A 348 -8.50 20.47 -3.18
CA TYR A 348 -8.08 19.71 -4.34
C TYR A 348 -8.83 20.20 -5.61
N GLN A 349 -8.07 20.53 -6.66
CA GLN A 349 -8.62 20.96 -7.96
C GLN A 349 -9.04 19.75 -8.79
N GLY A 350 -10.16 19.14 -8.44
CA GLY A 350 -10.66 17.95 -9.11
C GLY A 350 -11.87 17.38 -8.38
N SER A 351 -12.02 16.05 -8.44
CA SER A 351 -13.08 15.29 -7.79
C SER A 351 -12.52 14.05 -7.10
N GLU A 352 -13.30 13.43 -6.21
CA GLU A 352 -12.93 12.15 -5.59
C GLU A 352 -12.72 11.01 -6.61
N LYS A 353 -13.29 11.13 -7.81
CA LYS A 353 -13.08 10.15 -8.90
C LYS A 353 -11.64 10.14 -9.41
N ASP A 354 -10.89 11.22 -9.18
CA ASP A 354 -9.51 11.35 -9.65
C ASP A 354 -8.56 10.38 -8.93
N VAL A 355 -8.89 9.90 -7.73
CA VAL A 355 -8.13 8.87 -7.01
C VAL A 355 -8.01 7.60 -7.86
N LYS A 356 -9.15 7.05 -8.31
CA LYS A 356 -9.17 5.85 -9.17
C LYS A 356 -8.56 6.11 -10.55
N LYS A 357 -8.77 7.32 -11.09
CA LYS A 357 -8.18 7.73 -12.37
C LYS A 357 -6.65 7.79 -12.28
N ALA A 358 -6.12 8.36 -11.20
CA ALA A 358 -4.68 8.46 -10.97
C ALA A 358 -4.04 7.07 -10.78
N GLU A 359 -4.65 6.20 -9.96
CA GLU A 359 -4.21 4.82 -9.78
C GLU A 359 -4.08 4.08 -11.12
N LYS A 360 -5.11 4.18 -11.96
CA LYS A 360 -5.12 3.55 -13.28
C LYS A 360 -4.06 4.14 -14.21
N LEU A 361 -3.99 5.47 -14.33
CA LEU A 361 -3.02 6.13 -15.21
C LEU A 361 -1.57 5.91 -14.75
N TYR A 362 -1.35 5.81 -13.43
CA TYR A 362 -0.04 5.46 -12.88
C TYR A 362 0.39 4.06 -13.33
N ALA A 363 -0.50 3.08 -13.13
CA ALA A 363 -0.27 1.71 -13.55
C ALA A 363 -0.06 1.61 -15.07
N ASP A 364 -0.91 2.27 -15.86
CA ASP A 364 -0.83 2.28 -17.33
C ASP A 364 0.44 2.97 -17.86
N PHE A 365 1.02 3.94 -17.13
CA PHE A 365 2.22 4.67 -17.57
C PHE A 365 3.53 4.13 -17.00
N PHE A 366 3.55 3.75 -15.71
CA PHE A 366 4.77 3.31 -15.02
C PHE A 366 4.96 1.79 -14.99
N ASP A 367 3.98 1.03 -15.47
CA ASP A 367 3.97 -0.44 -15.48
C ASP A 367 4.13 -1.07 -14.08
N THR A 368 3.67 -0.37 -13.07
CA THR A 368 3.71 -0.82 -11.66
C THR A 368 2.55 -0.22 -10.88
N PRO A 369 2.00 -0.91 -9.87
CA PRO A 369 0.99 -0.35 -9.00
C PRO A 369 1.52 0.86 -8.22
N LEU A 370 0.73 1.95 -8.18
CA LEU A 370 1.10 3.19 -7.48
C LEU A 370 1.45 2.93 -6.01
N GLN A 371 0.67 2.11 -5.32
CA GLN A 371 0.90 1.80 -3.90
C GLN A 371 2.25 1.10 -3.67
N LYS A 372 2.67 0.24 -4.59
CA LYS A 372 3.96 -0.47 -4.53
C LYS A 372 5.12 0.48 -4.80
N ALA A 373 5.04 1.27 -5.86
CA ALA A 373 6.11 2.17 -6.28
C ALA A 373 6.27 3.37 -5.34
N GLU A 374 5.15 3.91 -4.82
CA GLU A 374 5.10 5.11 -3.98
C GLU A 374 4.84 4.79 -2.50
N LYS A 375 5.29 3.61 -2.05
CA LYS A 375 5.10 3.11 -0.70
C LYS A 375 5.40 4.16 0.38
N VAL A 376 6.51 4.88 0.27
CA VAL A 376 6.94 5.88 1.25
C VAL A 376 5.91 7.01 1.37
N ALA A 377 5.48 7.56 0.24
CA ALA A 377 4.49 8.65 0.22
C ALA A 377 3.11 8.17 0.73
N VAL A 378 2.70 6.96 0.35
CA VAL A 378 1.43 6.38 0.80
C VAL A 378 1.46 6.08 2.30
N THR A 379 2.53 5.47 2.81
CA THR A 379 2.70 5.17 4.24
C THR A 379 2.69 6.45 5.07
N HIS A 380 3.44 7.47 4.66
CA HIS A 380 3.46 8.76 5.33
C HIS A 380 2.05 9.40 5.36
N ALA A 381 1.32 9.36 4.25
CA ALA A 381 -0.04 9.89 4.19
C ALA A 381 -1.01 9.14 5.12
N VAL A 382 -0.92 7.81 5.19
CA VAL A 382 -1.74 6.98 6.09
C VAL A 382 -1.39 7.26 7.56
N GLN A 383 -0.11 7.31 7.91
CA GLN A 383 0.36 7.63 9.27
C GLN A 383 -0.12 9.00 9.74
N SER A 384 -0.15 9.99 8.82
CA SER A 384 -0.63 11.34 9.13
C SER A 384 -2.13 11.41 9.49
N THR A 385 -2.90 10.35 9.27
CA THR A 385 -4.33 10.29 9.59
C THR A 385 -4.63 9.66 10.95
N PHE A 386 -3.61 9.24 11.69
CA PHE A 386 -3.72 8.51 12.97
C PHE A 386 -4.53 7.21 12.89
N ASN A 387 -4.81 6.70 11.71
CA ASN A 387 -5.55 5.47 11.49
C ASN A 387 -4.59 4.31 11.23
N GLN A 388 -4.01 3.76 12.30
CA GLN A 388 -3.00 2.69 12.23
C GLN A 388 -3.58 1.31 11.92
N GLN A 389 -4.90 1.11 12.06
CA GLN A 389 -5.50 -0.23 11.99
C GLN A 389 -5.56 -0.82 10.58
N GLU A 390 -5.19 -0.08 9.54
CA GLU A 390 -5.49 -0.43 8.16
C GLU A 390 -4.31 -0.72 7.25
N VAL A 391 -3.07 -0.51 7.71
CA VAL A 391 -1.88 -1.01 6.99
C VAL A 391 -1.67 -2.47 7.34
N LYS A 392 -2.63 -3.32 6.95
CA LYS A 392 -2.50 -4.78 7.05
C LYS A 392 -1.63 -5.31 5.91
N ALA A 393 -1.23 -6.57 6.00
CA ALA A 393 -0.33 -7.26 5.08
C ALA A 393 -0.71 -7.12 3.59
N GLY A 394 -0.36 -6.01 2.98
CA GLY A 394 -0.61 -5.68 1.58
C GLY A 394 0.66 -5.29 0.84
N LEU A 395 0.51 -4.65 -0.32
CA LEU A 395 1.64 -4.16 -1.12
C LEU A 395 2.53 -3.17 -0.35
N LEU A 396 1.96 -2.44 0.61
CA LEU A 396 2.71 -1.49 1.45
C LEU A 396 3.74 -2.15 2.36
N ASN A 397 3.60 -3.45 2.63
CA ASN A 397 4.53 -4.19 3.50
C ASN A 397 5.72 -4.82 2.77
N ILE A 398 5.88 -4.61 1.47
CA ILE A 398 7.00 -5.16 0.69
C ILE A 398 8.33 -4.71 1.29
N ASN A 399 9.20 -5.70 1.57
CA ASN A 399 10.52 -5.53 2.20
C ASN A 399 10.51 -4.87 3.60
N ASP A 400 9.39 -4.85 4.30
CA ASP A 400 9.33 -4.38 5.68
C ASP A 400 10.00 -5.37 6.64
N LYS A 401 10.59 -4.84 7.72
CA LYS A 401 11.25 -5.64 8.76
C LYS A 401 10.36 -5.76 10.00
N LYS A 402 9.22 -6.44 9.86
CA LYS A 402 8.24 -6.60 10.95
C LYS A 402 8.28 -7.98 11.60
N VAL A 403 8.53 -9.01 10.81
CA VAL A 403 8.52 -10.42 11.25
C VAL A 403 9.90 -11.01 11.09
N LEU A 404 10.56 -11.29 12.21
CA LEU A 404 11.91 -11.88 12.25
C LEU A 404 11.80 -13.39 12.05
N LEU A 405 12.52 -13.93 11.07
CA LEU A 405 12.86 -15.35 10.98
C LEU A 405 13.92 -15.65 12.05
N ALA A 406 13.49 -16.18 13.18
CA ALA A 406 14.37 -16.41 14.34
C ALA A 406 15.20 -17.70 14.18
N SER A 407 14.61 -18.74 13.58
CA SER A 407 15.29 -20.03 13.33
C SER A 407 14.80 -20.62 12.01
N GLN A 408 15.73 -21.25 11.29
CA GLN A 408 15.47 -22.00 10.05
C GLN A 408 16.27 -23.29 10.06
N GLN A 409 15.56 -24.41 9.97
CA GLN A 409 16.16 -25.72 9.89
C GLN A 409 15.75 -26.39 8.57
N VAL A 410 16.70 -26.95 7.84
CA VAL A 410 16.47 -27.80 6.67
C VAL A 410 16.97 -29.20 6.98
N THR A 411 16.10 -30.18 6.73
CA THR A 411 16.41 -31.60 6.86
C THR A 411 16.17 -32.26 5.52
N VAL A 412 17.19 -32.89 4.98
CA VAL A 412 17.14 -33.62 3.73
C VAL A 412 17.24 -35.11 4.02
N LYS A 413 16.25 -35.88 3.56
CA LYS A 413 16.25 -37.33 3.59
C LYS A 413 16.43 -37.85 2.17
N GLU A 414 17.61 -38.35 1.89
CA GLU A 414 18.04 -38.80 0.57
C GLU A 414 17.52 -40.22 0.23
N HIS A 415 17.10 -40.41 -1.02
CA HIS A 415 16.59 -41.67 -1.56
C HIS A 415 17.24 -42.00 -2.93
N GLY A 416 18.55 -41.91 -3.01
CA GLY A 416 19.30 -42.04 -4.25
C GLY A 416 19.32 -40.76 -5.06
N ASP A 417 18.56 -40.67 -6.13
CA ASP A 417 18.51 -39.50 -7.02
C ASP A 417 17.32 -38.58 -6.77
N TRP A 418 16.58 -38.79 -5.69
CA TRP A 418 15.56 -37.87 -5.21
C TRP A 418 15.58 -37.76 -3.67
N ALA A 419 14.99 -36.70 -3.12
CA ALA A 419 14.96 -36.49 -1.69
C ALA A 419 13.64 -35.91 -1.19
N ASP A 420 13.33 -36.22 0.07
CA ASP A 420 12.37 -35.49 0.90
C ASP A 420 13.11 -34.35 1.61
N VAL A 421 12.58 -33.14 1.48
CA VAL A 421 13.12 -31.96 2.15
C VAL A 421 12.06 -31.40 3.08
N GLU A 422 12.44 -31.21 4.34
CA GLU A 422 11.65 -30.50 5.33
C GLU A 422 12.32 -29.17 5.66
N LEU A 423 11.58 -28.09 5.48
CA LEU A 423 11.92 -26.72 5.91
C LEU A 423 11.09 -26.39 7.15
N TYR A 424 11.75 -26.20 8.27
CA TYR A 424 11.14 -25.76 9.52
C TYR A 424 11.59 -24.37 9.87
N GLU A 425 10.64 -23.46 10.07
CA GLU A 425 10.90 -22.04 10.32
C GLU A 425 10.15 -21.55 11.56
N VAL A 426 10.81 -20.67 12.33
CA VAL A 426 10.24 -20.04 13.52
C VAL A 426 10.22 -18.54 13.31
N TYR A 427 9.04 -17.95 13.38
CA TYR A 427 8.80 -16.54 13.16
C TYR A 427 8.44 -15.82 14.45
N LYS A 428 9.04 -14.62 14.66
CA LYS A 428 8.79 -13.72 15.79
C LYS A 428 8.36 -12.35 15.29
N ASN A 429 7.22 -11.90 15.77
CA ASN A 429 6.74 -10.56 15.48
C ASN A 429 7.52 -9.52 16.29
N GLN A 430 8.02 -8.49 15.65
CA GLN A 430 8.76 -7.39 16.28
C GLN A 430 7.88 -6.18 16.60
N THR A 431 6.60 -6.23 16.24
CA THR A 431 5.64 -5.15 16.41
C THR A 431 4.64 -5.43 17.53
N SER A 432 3.91 -4.41 17.96
CA SER A 432 2.81 -4.51 18.91
C SER A 432 1.49 -4.98 18.30
N GLU A 433 1.43 -5.12 16.97
CA GLU A 433 0.24 -5.52 16.23
C GLU A 433 0.40 -6.94 15.68
N VAL A 434 -0.72 -7.60 15.43
CA VAL A 434 -0.73 -8.91 14.79
C VAL A 434 -0.22 -8.79 13.35
N GLN A 435 0.64 -9.71 12.93
CA GLN A 435 1.25 -9.73 11.60
C GLN A 435 0.89 -11.01 10.84
N GLU A 436 1.06 -10.97 9.52
CA GLU A 436 0.97 -12.10 8.60
C GLU A 436 2.37 -12.44 8.08
N VAL A 437 2.72 -13.73 7.95
CA VAL A 437 3.83 -14.16 7.08
C VAL A 437 3.30 -14.19 5.66
N PHE A 438 3.98 -13.50 4.75
CA PHE A 438 3.62 -13.48 3.34
C PHE A 438 4.89 -13.46 2.48
N TYR A 439 5.10 -14.51 1.71
CA TYR A 439 6.15 -14.56 0.69
C TYR A 439 5.80 -15.50 -0.45
N SER A 440 6.40 -15.28 -1.60
CA SER A 440 6.39 -16.19 -2.74
C SER A 440 7.78 -16.80 -2.94
N PHE A 441 7.81 -18.02 -3.46
CA PHE A 441 9.05 -18.72 -3.77
C PHE A 441 8.86 -19.62 -4.98
N SER A 442 9.96 -19.96 -5.65
CA SER A 442 9.99 -20.93 -6.72
C SER A 442 10.71 -22.21 -6.27
N LEU A 443 10.25 -23.34 -6.79
CA LEU A 443 10.89 -24.64 -6.65
C LEU A 443 11.45 -25.09 -8.02
N PRO A 444 12.36 -26.08 -8.04
CA PRO A 444 12.61 -26.85 -9.27
C PRO A 444 11.30 -27.29 -9.91
N GLU A 445 11.23 -27.30 -11.23
CA GLU A 445 9.94 -27.50 -11.90
C GLU A 445 9.34 -28.89 -11.68
N SER A 446 10.22 -29.92 -11.52
CA SER A 446 9.78 -31.26 -11.16
C SER A 446 9.35 -31.41 -9.70
N ALA A 447 9.81 -30.52 -8.80
CA ALA A 447 9.54 -30.63 -7.38
C ALA A 447 8.06 -30.47 -7.03
N VAL A 448 7.63 -31.12 -5.97
CA VAL A 448 6.24 -31.08 -5.49
C VAL A 448 6.16 -30.88 -3.99
N ILE A 449 5.30 -29.98 -3.56
CA ILE A 449 5.01 -29.76 -2.14
C ILE A 449 4.09 -30.86 -1.63
N THR A 450 4.48 -31.47 -0.51
CA THR A 450 3.83 -32.63 0.10
C THR A 450 3.27 -32.39 1.50
N GLY A 451 3.50 -31.20 2.08
CA GLY A 451 2.94 -30.88 3.39
C GLY A 451 3.17 -29.46 3.87
N LEU A 452 2.24 -29.00 4.69
CA LEU A 452 2.28 -27.71 5.37
C LEU A 452 1.67 -27.84 6.76
N TRP A 453 2.36 -27.40 7.81
CA TRP A 453 1.83 -27.40 9.17
C TRP A 453 2.17 -26.11 9.89
N LEU A 454 1.32 -25.73 10.83
CA LEU A 454 1.56 -24.68 11.81
C LEU A 454 1.62 -25.27 13.23
N GLY A 455 2.22 -24.53 14.15
CA GLY A 455 2.21 -24.85 15.56
C GLY A 455 2.61 -23.68 16.45
N ASP A 456 2.17 -23.76 17.69
CA ASP A 456 2.52 -22.81 18.74
C ASP A 456 3.84 -23.20 19.45
N THR A 457 4.30 -24.41 19.22
CA THR A 457 5.52 -24.99 19.79
C THR A 457 6.28 -25.80 18.74
N ASN A 458 7.54 -26.14 19.06
CA ASN A 458 8.38 -26.99 18.21
C ASN A 458 8.00 -28.49 18.23
N LYS A 459 6.97 -28.88 18.99
CA LYS A 459 6.56 -30.28 19.12
C LYS A 459 5.76 -30.75 17.92
N LEU A 460 6.30 -31.69 17.18
CA LEU A 460 5.66 -32.25 15.97
C LEU A 460 4.28 -32.89 16.25
N SER A 461 4.06 -33.42 17.48
CA SER A 461 2.77 -34.03 17.88
C SER A 461 1.65 -33.01 18.11
N GLN A 462 1.98 -31.72 18.26
CA GLN A 462 1.05 -30.64 18.54
C GLN A 462 0.83 -29.72 17.33
N ARG A 463 1.40 -30.08 16.17
CA ARG A 463 1.23 -29.26 14.98
C ARG A 463 -0.17 -29.41 14.37
N PHE A 464 -0.71 -28.32 13.85
CA PHE A 464 -2.01 -28.29 13.17
C PHE A 464 -1.86 -28.88 11.78
N PRO A 465 -2.69 -29.86 11.38
CA PRO A 465 -2.60 -30.53 10.10
C PRO A 465 -3.18 -29.67 8.97
N PHE A 466 -2.65 -29.86 7.77
CA PHE A 466 -3.22 -29.31 6.53
C PHE A 466 -4.30 -30.20 5.94
N THR A 467 -5.10 -29.60 5.07
CA THR A 467 -6.00 -30.27 4.13
C THR A 467 -5.74 -29.78 2.71
N VAL A 468 -5.86 -30.65 1.73
CA VAL A 468 -5.82 -30.29 0.30
C VAL A 468 -7.23 -29.98 -0.16
N SER A 469 -7.45 -28.76 -0.62
CA SER A 469 -8.76 -28.23 -0.99
C SER A 469 -8.70 -27.54 -2.36
N PRO A 470 -9.85 -27.40 -3.08
CA PRO A 470 -9.91 -26.59 -4.27
C PRO A 470 -9.42 -25.17 -3.99
N ARG A 471 -8.59 -24.63 -4.88
CA ARG A 471 -7.82 -23.39 -4.62
C ARG A 471 -8.68 -22.19 -4.26
N GLY A 472 -9.85 -22.00 -4.91
CA GLY A 472 -10.76 -20.90 -4.64
C GLY A 472 -11.46 -21.05 -3.30
N ALA A 473 -11.85 -22.27 -2.91
CA ALA A 473 -12.42 -22.58 -1.62
C ALA A 473 -11.42 -22.30 -0.48
N ALA A 474 -10.18 -22.78 -0.64
CA ALA A 474 -9.10 -22.52 0.33
C ALA A 474 -8.83 -21.02 0.51
N GLN A 475 -8.73 -20.26 -0.58
CA GLN A 475 -8.51 -18.81 -0.56
C GLN A 475 -9.67 -18.06 0.09
N LYS A 476 -10.93 -18.44 -0.18
CA LYS A 476 -12.11 -17.85 0.46
C LYS A 476 -12.08 -18.01 1.98
N VAL A 477 -11.79 -19.22 2.44
CA VAL A 477 -11.74 -19.50 3.88
C VAL A 477 -10.62 -18.74 4.53
N TYR A 478 -9.41 -18.78 3.97
CA TYR A 478 -8.28 -18.02 4.49
C TYR A 478 -8.60 -16.53 4.63
N ASN A 479 -9.08 -15.89 3.55
CA ASN A 479 -9.39 -14.46 3.55
C ASN A 479 -10.53 -14.10 4.51
N SER A 480 -11.48 -14.99 4.75
CA SER A 480 -12.55 -14.78 5.72
C SER A 480 -12.01 -14.74 7.16
N GLN A 481 -10.99 -15.55 7.47
CA GLN A 481 -10.39 -15.62 8.81
C GLN A 481 -9.48 -14.41 9.11
N VAL A 482 -8.68 -13.97 8.14
CA VAL A 482 -7.79 -12.80 8.29
C VAL A 482 -8.58 -11.50 8.53
N ARG A 483 -9.81 -11.39 8.03
CA ARG A 483 -10.65 -10.19 8.16
C ARG A 483 -11.47 -10.11 9.45
N ARG A 484 -11.42 -11.11 10.32
CA ARG A 484 -12.16 -11.13 11.59
C ARG A 484 -11.54 -10.17 12.61
N GLU A 485 -12.38 -9.63 13.51
CA GLU A 485 -11.92 -8.81 14.65
C GLU A 485 -11.00 -9.61 15.59
N ARG A 486 -11.26 -10.92 15.72
CA ARG A 486 -10.41 -11.88 16.47
C ARG A 486 -9.94 -12.95 15.48
N PRO A 487 -8.74 -12.75 14.91
CA PRO A 487 -8.19 -13.68 13.95
C PRO A 487 -7.82 -15.03 14.59
N VAL A 488 -8.01 -16.10 13.82
CA VAL A 488 -7.69 -17.48 14.21
C VAL A 488 -6.73 -18.05 13.17
N ASP A 489 -5.75 -18.80 13.60
CA ASP A 489 -4.57 -19.27 12.86
C ASP A 489 -4.89 -20.09 11.59
N PRO A 490 -4.99 -19.55 10.37
CA PRO A 490 -4.89 -20.32 9.15
C PRO A 490 -3.52 -20.15 8.48
N ALA A 491 -3.09 -21.15 7.70
CA ALA A 491 -2.07 -20.98 6.68
C ALA A 491 -2.58 -21.46 5.33
N LEU A 492 -2.22 -20.73 4.29
CA LEU A 492 -2.56 -21.03 2.90
C LEU A 492 -1.30 -21.15 2.06
N LEU A 493 -1.15 -22.25 1.37
CA LEU A 493 -0.10 -22.48 0.38
C LEU A 493 -0.74 -22.82 -0.96
N GLU A 494 -0.50 -21.97 -1.94
CA GLU A 494 -1.09 -22.09 -3.27
C GLU A 494 -0.04 -22.06 -4.37
N GLN A 495 -0.29 -22.75 -5.48
CA GLN A 495 0.51 -22.63 -6.68
C GLN A 495 0.00 -21.45 -7.52
N VAL A 496 0.86 -20.46 -7.76
CA VAL A 496 0.54 -19.19 -8.44
C VAL A 496 1.23 -19.04 -9.80
N GLY A 497 1.93 -20.07 -10.24
CA GLY A 497 2.61 -20.17 -11.53
C GLY A 497 3.16 -21.58 -11.77
N PRO A 498 3.76 -21.88 -12.92
CA PRO A 498 4.24 -23.23 -13.27
C PRO A 498 5.18 -23.85 -12.22
N ARG A 499 6.03 -23.04 -11.61
CA ARG A 499 6.98 -23.44 -10.55
C ARG A 499 6.92 -22.51 -9.33
N HIS A 500 5.89 -21.66 -9.25
CA HIS A 500 5.78 -20.60 -8.25
C HIS A 500 4.71 -20.93 -7.22
N TYR A 501 5.04 -20.68 -5.98
CA TYR A 501 4.18 -20.92 -4.83
C TYR A 501 4.11 -19.65 -3.98
N ARG A 502 2.97 -19.47 -3.31
CA ARG A 502 2.73 -18.40 -2.36
C ARG A 502 2.33 -18.98 -1.03
N LEU A 503 3.05 -18.59 0.02
CA LEU A 503 2.73 -18.94 1.38
C LEU A 503 2.20 -17.73 2.13
N ARG A 504 1.10 -17.95 2.82
CA ARG A 504 0.50 -17.01 3.76
C ARG A 504 0.20 -17.73 5.06
N ALA A 505 0.55 -17.12 6.21
CA ALA A 505 0.23 -17.66 7.52
C ALA A 505 -0.09 -16.52 8.50
N PHE A 506 -1.18 -16.66 9.24
CA PHE A 506 -1.74 -15.62 10.10
C PHE A 506 -2.49 -16.25 11.29
N PRO A 507 -2.53 -15.62 12.47
CA PRO A 507 -1.81 -14.44 12.90
C PRO A 507 -0.47 -14.79 13.57
N ILE A 508 0.56 -13.93 13.41
CA ILE A 508 1.72 -14.01 14.28
C ILE A 508 1.45 -13.12 15.50
N PRO A 509 1.52 -13.66 16.72
CA PRO A 509 1.22 -12.90 17.92
C PRO A 509 2.10 -11.67 18.07
N PRO A 510 1.59 -10.57 18.66
CA PRO A 510 2.38 -9.37 18.91
C PRO A 510 3.56 -9.64 19.84
N LYS A 511 4.63 -8.83 19.76
CA LYS A 511 5.82 -8.95 20.59
C LYS A 511 5.51 -8.92 22.10
N ASN A 512 4.54 -8.10 22.51
CA ASN A 512 4.16 -7.90 23.92
C ASN A 512 2.78 -8.54 24.18
N VAL A 513 2.70 -9.86 24.09
CA VAL A 513 1.49 -10.58 24.52
C VAL A 513 1.41 -10.54 26.03
N GLN A 514 0.37 -9.90 26.60
CA GLN A 514 0.09 -9.97 28.02
C GLN A 514 -0.30 -11.41 28.37
N GLN A 515 0.54 -12.05 29.19
CA GLN A 515 0.21 -13.34 29.80
C GLN A 515 -0.87 -13.08 30.88
N ILE A 516 -2.01 -13.71 30.73
CA ILE A 516 -3.08 -13.60 31.72
C ILE A 516 -2.84 -14.70 32.77
N PRO A 517 -2.67 -14.35 34.07
CA PRO A 517 -2.60 -15.36 35.12
C PRO A 517 -3.81 -16.31 35.00
N GLU A 518 -3.59 -17.62 35.23
CA GLU A 518 -4.61 -18.66 35.15
C GLU A 518 -5.06 -19.12 33.76
N GLN A 519 -4.55 -18.54 32.67
CA GLN A 519 -4.74 -19.06 31.33
C GLN A 519 -3.47 -19.72 30.78
N PRO A 520 -3.60 -20.72 29.88
CA PRO A 520 -2.42 -21.31 29.25
C PRO A 520 -1.57 -20.21 28.59
N PRO A 521 -0.21 -20.31 28.68
CA PRO A 521 0.66 -19.29 28.12
C PRO A 521 0.38 -19.13 26.61
N ARG A 522 0.12 -17.88 26.18
CA ARG A 522 -0.09 -17.55 24.76
C ARG A 522 1.23 -17.69 24.02
N ALA A 523 1.17 -18.26 22.83
CA ALA A 523 2.31 -18.36 21.94
C ALA A 523 2.90 -16.97 21.65
N THR A 524 4.21 -16.85 21.66
CA THR A 524 4.97 -15.63 21.34
C THR A 524 5.66 -15.73 19.98
N GLU A 525 5.63 -16.89 19.38
CA GLU A 525 6.24 -17.21 18.08
C GLU A 525 5.36 -18.18 17.32
N MET A 526 5.52 -18.23 16.01
CA MET A 526 4.83 -19.14 15.12
C MET A 526 5.82 -20.13 14.53
N HIS A 527 5.48 -21.40 14.59
CA HIS A 527 6.26 -22.50 14.02
C HIS A 527 5.61 -22.98 12.74
N LEU A 528 6.38 -23.10 11.66
CA LEU A 528 5.93 -23.49 10.35
C LEU A 528 6.80 -24.62 9.79
N TRP A 529 6.17 -25.67 9.28
CA TRP A 529 6.84 -26.78 8.58
C TRP A 529 6.31 -26.86 7.16
N LEU A 530 7.21 -26.91 6.20
CA LEU A 530 6.95 -27.13 4.79
C LEU A 530 7.74 -28.35 4.32
N THR A 531 7.09 -29.29 3.67
CA THR A 531 7.78 -30.43 3.07
C THR A 531 7.57 -30.46 1.55
N TYR A 532 8.62 -30.86 0.85
CA TYR A 532 8.57 -31.07 -0.58
C TYR A 532 9.50 -32.20 -1.01
N LYS A 533 9.26 -32.75 -2.21
CA LYS A 533 10.13 -33.74 -2.87
C LYS A 533 10.81 -33.08 -4.06
N VAL A 534 12.07 -33.47 -4.29
CA VAL A 534 12.91 -32.91 -5.34
C VAL A 534 13.81 -33.96 -5.98
N MET A 535 14.04 -33.83 -7.31
CA MET A 535 15.05 -34.60 -7.99
C MET A 535 16.45 -34.01 -7.79
N GLY A 536 17.46 -34.85 -7.66
CA GLY A 536 18.83 -34.43 -7.43
C GLY A 536 19.53 -33.90 -8.69
N LYS A 537 20.49 -32.98 -8.44
CA LYS A 537 21.40 -32.43 -9.45
C LYS A 537 22.84 -32.69 -9.04
N GLU A 538 23.79 -32.51 -9.96
CA GLU A 538 25.24 -32.74 -9.67
C GLU A 538 25.73 -31.95 -8.45
N GLN A 539 25.17 -30.73 -8.21
CA GLN A 539 25.50 -29.87 -7.09
C GLN A 539 24.83 -30.32 -5.77
N GLY A 540 23.89 -31.22 -5.82
CA GLY A 540 23.09 -31.70 -4.70
C GLY A 540 21.60 -31.37 -4.82
N TRP A 541 20.96 -31.05 -3.71
CA TRP A 541 19.54 -30.81 -3.55
C TRP A 541 19.23 -29.34 -3.70
N LYS A 542 18.52 -28.96 -4.75
CA LYS A 542 18.19 -27.56 -5.00
C LYS A 542 17.13 -27.08 -4.03
N MET A 543 17.43 -25.95 -3.35
CA MET A 543 16.54 -25.32 -2.40
C MET A 543 15.53 -24.36 -3.05
N PRO A 544 14.45 -24.00 -2.36
CA PRO A 544 13.53 -22.98 -2.82
C PRO A 544 14.23 -21.63 -3.00
N ASN A 545 13.93 -20.95 -4.09
CA ASN A 545 14.39 -19.58 -4.33
C ASN A 545 13.29 -18.60 -3.94
N LEU A 546 13.61 -17.64 -3.06
CA LEU A 546 12.68 -16.63 -2.61
C LEU A 546 12.38 -15.64 -3.74
N GLY A 547 11.09 -15.45 -4.03
CA GLY A 547 10.60 -14.37 -4.87
C GLY A 547 10.27 -13.11 -4.04
N GLU A 548 9.04 -12.63 -4.14
CA GLU A 548 8.59 -11.49 -3.33
C GLU A 548 8.46 -11.86 -1.85
N ARG A 549 9.08 -11.06 -0.99
CA ARG A 549 8.80 -11.07 0.46
C ARG A 549 8.13 -9.76 0.84
N ARG A 550 7.24 -9.78 1.82
CA ARG A 550 6.60 -8.54 2.28
C ARG A 550 7.19 -8.06 3.59
N ASN A 551 6.87 -8.71 4.70
CA ASN A 551 7.22 -8.23 6.04
C ASN A 551 8.20 -9.12 6.80
N ILE A 552 8.62 -10.23 6.21
CA ILE A 552 9.61 -11.13 6.81
C ILE A 552 11.04 -10.62 6.57
N PHE A 553 11.89 -10.79 7.58
CA PHE A 553 13.31 -10.49 7.48
C PHE A 553 14.12 -11.45 8.36
N TRP A 554 15.40 -11.51 8.13
CA TRP A 554 16.38 -12.25 8.91
C TRP A 554 17.60 -11.40 9.21
N SER A 555 18.41 -11.82 10.17
CA SER A 555 19.68 -11.19 10.54
C SER A 555 20.78 -12.24 10.63
N GLN A 556 21.98 -11.81 10.96
CA GLN A 556 23.10 -12.72 11.23
C GLN A 556 22.84 -13.62 12.46
N ASP A 557 21.98 -13.17 13.39
CA ASP A 557 21.60 -13.93 14.58
C ASP A 557 20.51 -14.99 14.30
N THR A 558 19.95 -15.04 13.08
CA THR A 558 19.00 -16.07 12.69
C THR A 558 19.67 -17.44 12.80
N LYS A 559 19.17 -18.29 13.71
CA LYS A 559 19.72 -19.64 13.91
C LYS A 559 19.44 -20.51 12.70
N ARG A 560 20.49 -20.96 12.02
CA ARG A 560 20.38 -21.83 10.84
C ARG A 560 20.93 -23.21 11.14
N ILE A 561 20.18 -24.25 10.78
CA ILE A 561 20.53 -25.66 11.00
C ILE A 561 20.33 -26.41 9.68
N ARG A 562 21.28 -27.26 9.33
CA ARG A 562 21.23 -28.14 8.14
C ARG A 562 21.55 -29.57 8.58
N ASN A 563 20.61 -30.48 8.37
CA ASN A 563 20.74 -31.89 8.79
C ASN A 563 21.26 -32.03 10.26
N GLY A 564 20.68 -31.22 11.17
CA GLY A 564 21.04 -31.22 12.58
C GLY A 564 22.33 -30.45 12.96
N LYS A 565 23.10 -29.93 12.01
CA LYS A 565 24.33 -29.17 12.26
C LYS A 565 24.12 -27.69 12.08
N GLY A 566 24.74 -26.85 12.92
CA GLY A 566 24.73 -25.40 12.77
C GLY A 566 25.38 -25.00 11.43
N PHE A 567 24.77 -24.01 10.77
CA PHE A 567 25.19 -23.52 9.46
C PHE A 567 25.23 -22.00 9.45
N ASN A 568 26.28 -21.42 8.88
CA ASN A 568 26.39 -19.98 8.67
C ASN A 568 26.26 -19.67 7.19
N LEU A 569 25.24 -18.93 6.83
CA LEU A 569 25.03 -18.45 5.46
C LEU A 569 25.85 -17.17 5.28
N LYS A 570 26.78 -17.18 4.33
CA LYS A 570 27.69 -16.04 4.07
C LYS A 570 27.04 -14.85 3.37
N GLN A 571 25.86 -15.04 2.78
CA GLN A 571 25.11 -14.03 2.05
C GLN A 571 23.81 -13.71 2.78
N ASP A 572 23.26 -12.52 2.55
CA ASP A 572 21.93 -12.12 3.02
C ASP A 572 20.83 -12.82 2.18
N ALA A 573 20.93 -14.15 2.06
CA ALA A 573 19.96 -14.99 1.37
C ALA A 573 19.01 -15.69 2.37
N TRP A 574 17.79 -16.01 1.90
CA TRP A 574 16.83 -16.80 2.68
C TRP A 574 17.31 -18.24 2.88
N LEU A 575 17.73 -18.88 1.78
CA LEU A 575 18.31 -20.23 1.73
C LEU A 575 19.52 -20.23 0.80
N GLU A 576 20.40 -21.20 0.96
CA GLU A 576 21.42 -21.54 -0.02
C GLU A 576 20.79 -22.09 -1.30
N GLU A 577 21.46 -21.99 -2.42
CA GLU A 577 20.94 -22.52 -3.69
C GLU A 577 20.86 -24.05 -3.71
N PHE A 578 21.86 -24.73 -3.15
CA PHE A 578 21.94 -26.18 -3.06
C PHE A 578 22.43 -26.62 -1.67
N ILE A 579 21.87 -27.74 -1.20
CA ILE A 579 22.47 -28.52 -0.11
C ILE A 579 23.23 -29.67 -0.75
N PRO A 580 24.56 -29.84 -0.50
CA PRO A 580 25.32 -30.94 -1.02
C PRO A 580 24.72 -32.28 -0.62
N ALA A 581 24.68 -33.24 -1.53
CA ALA A 581 24.29 -34.61 -1.25
C ALA A 581 25.39 -35.31 -0.43
N SER A 582 25.00 -36.30 0.38
CA SER A 582 25.93 -37.10 1.17
C SER A 582 26.84 -37.97 0.29
N ASP A 583 26.28 -38.50 -0.78
CA ASP A 583 26.97 -39.31 -1.80
C ASP A 583 26.74 -38.73 -3.20
N LYS A 584 27.55 -39.12 -4.15
CA LYS A 584 27.36 -38.72 -5.55
C LYS A 584 26.02 -39.22 -6.06
N ILE A 585 25.14 -38.30 -6.43
CA ILE A 585 23.82 -38.62 -7.00
C ILE A 585 24.00 -39.35 -8.31
N GLN A 586 23.42 -40.55 -8.42
CA GLN A 586 23.41 -41.36 -9.64
C GLN A 586 21.96 -41.40 -10.17
N PRO A 587 21.67 -40.67 -11.26
CA PRO A 587 20.33 -40.69 -11.87
C PRO A 587 19.90 -42.08 -12.30
N GLY A 588 18.71 -42.50 -11.88
CA GLY A 588 18.12 -43.79 -12.15
C GLY A 588 16.86 -43.71 -13.02
N LEU A 589 16.51 -44.83 -13.66
CA LEU A 589 15.22 -44.99 -14.31
C LEU A 589 14.17 -45.39 -13.27
N HIS A 590 13.04 -44.67 -13.24
CA HIS A 590 11.94 -44.99 -12.36
C HIS A 590 10.64 -45.23 -13.12
N GLU A 591 9.84 -46.18 -12.65
CA GLU A 591 8.50 -46.47 -13.14
C GLU A 591 7.52 -46.40 -11.98
N VAL A 592 6.52 -45.53 -12.09
CA VAL A 592 5.56 -45.26 -11.02
C VAL A 592 4.13 -45.45 -11.53
N ASN A 593 3.43 -46.44 -10.97
CA ASN A 593 2.02 -46.68 -11.26
C ASN A 593 1.13 -45.80 -10.39
N LEU A 594 0.13 -45.15 -10.99
CA LEU A 594 -0.82 -44.21 -10.36
C LEU A 594 -2.25 -44.63 -10.67
N GLU A 595 -3.20 -44.09 -9.90
CA GLU A 595 -4.64 -44.30 -10.13
C GLU A 595 -5.03 -45.77 -10.26
N ASN A 596 -4.65 -46.58 -9.26
CA ASN A 596 -4.89 -48.02 -9.21
C ASN A 596 -4.33 -48.81 -10.42
N GLY A 597 -3.30 -48.24 -11.07
CA GLY A 597 -2.64 -48.86 -12.21
C GLY A 597 -3.11 -48.38 -13.60
N GLU A 598 -4.07 -47.43 -13.67
CA GLU A 598 -4.53 -46.90 -14.96
C GLU A 598 -3.48 -46.09 -15.70
N HIS A 599 -2.64 -45.38 -14.95
CA HIS A 599 -1.58 -44.54 -15.50
C HIS A 599 -0.22 -44.92 -14.95
N ARG A 600 0.78 -44.84 -15.81
CA ARG A 600 2.19 -45.07 -15.47
C ARG A 600 3.02 -43.84 -15.86
N ILE A 601 3.86 -43.37 -14.96
CA ILE A 601 4.86 -42.33 -15.21
C ILE A 601 6.23 -43.02 -15.26
N VAL A 602 6.94 -42.89 -16.39
CA VAL A 602 8.32 -43.34 -16.55
C VAL A 602 9.23 -42.11 -16.48
N ILE A 603 10.21 -42.14 -15.57
CA ILE A 603 11.16 -41.05 -15.31
C ILE A 603 12.52 -41.52 -15.80
N LYS A 604 12.94 -41.01 -16.95
CA LYS A 604 14.20 -41.40 -17.59
C LYS A 604 15.25 -40.28 -17.37
N PRO A 605 16.42 -40.61 -16.79
CA PRO A 605 17.48 -39.61 -16.65
C PRO A 605 18.03 -39.19 -18.01
N LEU A 606 18.43 -37.94 -18.13
CA LEU A 606 19.09 -37.38 -19.31
C LEU A 606 20.48 -36.88 -18.91
N SER A 607 21.47 -37.29 -19.69
CA SER A 607 22.82 -36.74 -19.63
C SER A 607 22.92 -35.47 -20.51
N PRO A 608 23.95 -34.65 -20.36
CA PRO A 608 24.17 -33.47 -21.24
C PRO A 608 24.23 -33.85 -22.75
N LYS A 609 24.60 -35.10 -23.08
CA LYS A 609 24.65 -35.59 -24.46
C LYS A 609 23.28 -35.91 -25.04
N ASP A 610 22.27 -36.14 -24.18
CA ASP A 610 20.90 -36.45 -24.58
C ASP A 610 20.09 -35.20 -24.93
N TYR A 611 20.60 -34.04 -24.59
CA TYR A 611 19.96 -32.76 -24.95
C TYR A 611 20.26 -32.41 -26.40
N SER A 612 19.19 -32.19 -27.16
CA SER A 612 19.27 -31.73 -28.53
C SER A 612 19.47 -30.23 -28.63
N LEU A 613 20.33 -29.78 -29.53
CA LEU A 613 20.42 -28.38 -29.90
C LEU A 613 19.30 -28.00 -30.87
N PRO A 614 18.83 -26.74 -30.87
CA PRO A 614 17.88 -26.28 -31.88
C PRO A 614 18.43 -26.48 -33.30
N LYS A 615 17.70 -27.19 -34.14
CA LYS A 615 18.04 -27.40 -35.55
C LYS A 615 16.78 -27.46 -36.38
N SER A 616 16.77 -26.69 -37.47
CA SER A 616 15.62 -26.55 -38.36
C SER A 616 14.33 -26.15 -37.63
N GLN A 617 14.46 -25.31 -36.62
CA GLN A 617 13.33 -24.80 -35.84
C GLN A 617 12.95 -23.41 -36.28
N ARG A 618 11.64 -23.17 -36.39
CA ARG A 618 11.07 -21.83 -36.61
C ARG A 618 10.36 -21.33 -35.35
N ILE A 619 10.88 -20.29 -34.76
CA ILE A 619 10.33 -19.72 -33.54
C ILE A 619 9.69 -18.32 -33.73
N ALA A 620 8.64 -18.04 -32.98
CA ALA A 620 8.12 -16.69 -32.83
C ALA A 620 8.66 -16.05 -31.56
N LEU A 621 9.38 -14.95 -31.68
CA LEU A 621 9.82 -14.14 -30.55
C LEU A 621 8.80 -12.99 -30.36
N VAL A 622 8.11 -12.97 -29.25
CA VAL A 622 7.10 -11.95 -28.92
C VAL A 622 7.69 -11.07 -27.82
N LEU A 623 8.10 -9.86 -28.21
CA LEU A 623 8.83 -8.96 -27.34
C LEU A 623 7.90 -8.01 -26.60
N ASP A 624 8.04 -7.96 -25.29
CA ASP A 624 7.47 -6.95 -24.43
C ASP A 624 8.21 -5.62 -24.57
N THR A 625 7.48 -4.55 -24.88
CA THR A 625 8.01 -3.19 -24.88
C THR A 625 7.37 -2.29 -23.81
N SER A 626 6.88 -2.90 -22.73
CA SER A 626 6.43 -2.18 -21.55
C SER A 626 7.57 -1.34 -20.94
N ARG A 627 7.20 -0.41 -20.10
CA ARG A 627 8.17 0.54 -19.53
C ARG A 627 9.20 -0.12 -18.64
N SER A 628 8.82 -1.13 -17.87
CA SER A 628 9.71 -1.89 -16.98
C SER A 628 10.84 -2.56 -17.72
N MET A 629 10.57 -3.11 -18.92
CA MET A 629 11.56 -3.73 -19.80
C MET A 629 12.72 -2.79 -20.19
N GLY A 630 12.50 -1.47 -20.11
CA GLY A 630 13.57 -0.50 -20.35
C GLY A 630 14.76 -0.58 -19.37
N SER A 631 14.59 -1.23 -18.22
CA SER A 631 15.69 -1.51 -17.27
C SER A 631 16.53 -2.72 -17.67
N HIS A 632 16.03 -3.58 -18.57
CA HIS A 632 16.63 -4.85 -18.97
C HIS A 632 17.23 -4.84 -20.39
N ILE A 633 17.50 -3.66 -20.95
CA ILE A 633 18.06 -3.51 -22.31
C ILE A 633 19.36 -4.30 -22.49
N LYS A 634 20.24 -4.34 -21.48
CA LYS A 634 21.50 -5.08 -21.53
C LYS A 634 21.29 -6.59 -21.63
N GLU A 635 20.40 -7.12 -20.81
CA GLU A 635 20.03 -8.55 -20.79
C GLU A 635 19.34 -8.94 -22.10
N LEU A 636 18.45 -8.05 -22.58
CA LEU A 636 17.79 -8.23 -23.87
C LEU A 636 18.81 -8.28 -25.03
N SER A 637 19.79 -7.37 -25.05
CA SER A 637 20.85 -7.36 -26.07
C SER A 637 21.72 -8.63 -25.99
N GLN A 638 22.01 -9.13 -24.80
CA GLN A 638 22.74 -10.40 -24.62
C GLN A 638 21.95 -11.59 -25.17
N THR A 639 20.66 -11.67 -24.85
CA THR A 639 19.75 -12.72 -25.35
C THR A 639 19.68 -12.69 -26.87
N TRP A 640 19.55 -11.49 -27.48
CA TRP A 640 19.54 -11.34 -28.95
C TRP A 640 20.85 -11.77 -29.62
N ASN A 641 21.98 -11.40 -29.04
CA ASN A 641 23.29 -11.80 -29.56
C ASN A 641 23.46 -13.32 -29.49
N TRP A 642 23.00 -13.97 -28.42
CA TRP A 642 23.03 -15.43 -28.31
C TRP A 642 22.16 -16.09 -29.38
N LEU A 643 20.92 -15.62 -29.62
CA LEU A 643 20.06 -16.14 -30.68
C LEU A 643 20.69 -16.02 -32.07
N LYS A 644 21.37 -14.91 -32.37
CA LYS A 644 22.12 -14.72 -33.63
C LYS A 644 23.23 -15.74 -33.75
N GLN A 645 23.97 -16.03 -32.70
CA GLN A 645 25.03 -17.04 -32.68
C GLN A 645 24.50 -18.47 -32.89
N GLN A 646 23.24 -18.75 -32.49
CA GLN A 646 22.60 -20.05 -32.74
C GLN A 646 21.95 -20.18 -34.12
N GLY A 647 22.16 -19.23 -35.01
CA GLY A 647 21.71 -19.29 -36.40
C GLY A 647 20.25 -18.89 -36.61
N PHE A 648 19.60 -18.26 -35.65
CA PHE A 648 18.22 -17.77 -35.81
C PHE A 648 18.12 -16.48 -36.65
N ALA A 649 19.25 -15.83 -36.91
CA ALA A 649 19.34 -14.64 -37.74
C ALA A 649 19.89 -14.94 -39.16
N ASP A 650 20.64 -16.03 -39.32
CA ASP A 650 21.21 -16.45 -40.58
C ASP A 650 20.69 -17.86 -40.92
N LYS A 651 19.77 -17.93 -41.88
CA LYS A 651 19.10 -19.16 -42.34
C LYS A 651 20.08 -20.23 -42.87
N ASN A 652 21.34 -19.87 -43.10
CA ASN A 652 22.38 -20.79 -43.53
C ASN A 652 23.04 -21.58 -42.38
N LEU A 653 22.88 -21.13 -41.14
CA LEU A 653 23.42 -21.78 -39.94
C LEU A 653 22.34 -22.57 -39.24
N ALA A 654 22.52 -23.90 -39.12
CA ALA A 654 21.62 -24.83 -38.47
C ALA A 654 20.17 -24.86 -39.00
N ASN A 655 19.85 -24.17 -40.09
CA ASN A 655 18.49 -24.03 -40.64
C ASN A 655 17.43 -23.49 -39.67
N ASN A 656 17.83 -22.78 -38.65
CA ASN A 656 16.92 -22.12 -37.70
C ASN A 656 16.37 -20.82 -38.29
N ASP A 657 15.13 -20.44 -37.92
CA ASP A 657 14.46 -19.21 -38.34
C ASP A 657 13.70 -18.57 -37.16
N ALA A 658 13.68 -17.25 -37.11
CA ALA A 658 12.93 -16.55 -36.09
C ALA A 658 12.28 -15.26 -36.63
N ASP A 659 10.98 -15.13 -36.37
CA ASP A 659 10.25 -13.89 -36.59
C ASP A 659 10.13 -13.13 -35.27
N LEU A 660 10.33 -11.82 -35.31
CA LEU A 660 10.16 -10.97 -34.13
C LEU A 660 8.86 -10.19 -34.22
N TYR A 661 8.04 -10.29 -33.18
CA TYR A 661 6.82 -9.54 -32.95
C TYR A 661 7.06 -8.50 -31.86
N VAL A 662 7.17 -7.27 -32.23
CA VAL A 662 7.31 -6.13 -31.29
C VAL A 662 5.92 -5.74 -30.85
N THR A 663 5.53 -6.12 -29.67
CA THR A 663 4.22 -5.77 -29.09
C THR A 663 4.28 -4.41 -28.42
N VAL A 664 3.16 -3.72 -28.34
CA VAL A 664 3.12 -2.32 -27.89
C VAL A 664 1.90 -2.06 -27.01
N SER A 665 2.07 -1.18 -26.03
CA SER A 665 0.96 -0.65 -25.24
C SER A 665 0.01 0.19 -26.11
N LYS A 666 -1.18 0.51 -25.60
CA LYS A 666 -2.22 1.28 -26.31
C LYS A 666 -1.67 2.54 -26.99
N GLY A 667 -2.18 2.82 -28.20
CA GLY A 667 -1.89 4.02 -28.97
C GLY A 667 -0.85 3.83 -30.08
N ALA A 668 -0.11 2.74 -30.13
CA ALA A 668 0.78 2.40 -31.24
C ALA A 668 0.37 1.09 -31.91
N ALA A 669 0.84 0.86 -33.13
CA ALA A 669 0.63 -0.39 -33.85
C ALA A 669 1.78 -1.36 -33.59
N PRO A 670 1.48 -2.63 -33.26
CA PRO A 670 2.48 -3.66 -33.16
C PRO A 670 3.08 -3.97 -34.53
N LYS A 671 4.30 -4.53 -34.54
CA LYS A 671 5.05 -4.79 -35.78
C LYS A 671 5.57 -6.22 -35.78
N ARG A 672 5.61 -6.84 -36.99
CA ARG A 672 6.35 -8.07 -37.26
C ARG A 672 7.60 -7.71 -38.04
N LEU A 673 8.74 -8.21 -37.59
CA LEU A 673 10.03 -8.20 -38.29
C LEU A 673 10.37 -9.64 -38.68
N ASN A 674 10.62 -9.88 -39.96
CA ASN A 674 10.91 -11.21 -40.47
C ASN A 674 12.39 -11.58 -40.29
N ASP A 675 13.22 -10.67 -39.86
CA ASP A 675 14.62 -10.86 -39.52
C ASP A 675 14.94 -10.20 -38.18
N ILE A 676 15.42 -10.97 -37.22
CA ILE A 676 15.83 -10.48 -35.91
C ILE A 676 17.08 -9.57 -35.96
N GLN A 677 17.81 -9.53 -37.09
CA GLN A 677 18.94 -8.60 -37.27
C GLN A 677 18.50 -7.13 -37.33
N GLU A 678 17.29 -6.89 -37.84
CA GLU A 678 16.73 -5.53 -37.94
C GLU A 678 16.45 -4.88 -36.57
N PHE A 679 16.39 -5.69 -35.50
CA PHE A 679 16.06 -5.22 -34.17
C PHE A 679 17.30 -4.77 -33.38
N THR A 680 17.16 -3.60 -32.75
CA THR A 680 18.18 -3.03 -31.83
C THR A 680 17.47 -2.60 -30.55
N ALA A 681 17.81 -3.21 -29.42
CA ALA A 681 17.17 -2.94 -28.13
C ALA A 681 17.36 -1.48 -27.68
N GLU A 682 18.53 -0.90 -27.90
CA GLU A 682 18.90 0.48 -27.51
C GLU A 682 18.12 1.55 -28.28
N LYS A 683 17.55 1.21 -29.44
CA LYS A 683 16.73 2.12 -30.26
C LYS A 683 15.24 1.96 -30.00
N THR A 684 14.85 1.01 -29.17
CA THR A 684 13.44 0.71 -28.88
C THR A 684 12.94 1.63 -27.76
N THR A 685 11.78 2.23 -27.93
CA THR A 685 11.14 3.02 -26.87
C THR A 685 10.21 2.13 -26.04
N PHE A 686 10.61 1.89 -24.80
CA PHE A 686 9.81 1.16 -23.83
C PHE A 686 8.81 2.10 -23.16
N TYR A 687 7.49 1.81 -23.28
CA TYR A 687 6.45 2.72 -22.87
C TYR A 687 5.16 2.02 -22.42
N GLY A 688 4.60 2.48 -21.30
CA GLY A 688 3.31 2.04 -20.80
C GLY A 688 3.36 0.61 -20.24
N THR A 689 2.20 -0.03 -20.15
CA THR A 689 2.04 -1.42 -19.69
C THR A 689 1.41 -2.28 -20.77
N ILE A 690 1.84 -3.53 -20.85
CA ILE A 690 1.22 -4.54 -21.71
C ILE A 690 1.20 -5.88 -20.96
N GLN A 691 0.09 -6.60 -21.04
CA GLN A 691 -0.06 -7.89 -20.38
C GLN A 691 0.28 -9.04 -21.33
N PRO A 692 0.77 -10.21 -20.83
CA PRO A 692 1.08 -11.36 -21.67
C PRO A 692 -0.06 -11.80 -22.60
N GLN A 693 -1.32 -11.70 -22.14
CA GLN A 693 -2.49 -12.00 -22.99
C GLN A 693 -2.66 -10.99 -24.13
N GLU A 694 -2.38 -9.72 -23.88
CA GLU A 694 -2.42 -8.67 -24.92
C GLU A 694 -1.29 -8.87 -25.92
N MET A 695 -0.09 -9.26 -25.47
CA MET A 695 1.04 -9.62 -26.32
C MET A 695 0.69 -10.77 -27.25
N LEU A 696 0.14 -11.88 -26.69
CA LEU A 696 -0.33 -13.02 -27.48
C LEU A 696 -1.44 -12.64 -28.46
N SER A 697 -2.35 -11.76 -28.08
CA SER A 697 -3.41 -11.30 -28.99
C SER A 697 -2.85 -10.51 -30.16
N GLN A 698 -1.88 -9.60 -29.92
CA GLN A 698 -1.19 -8.85 -30.95
C GLN A 698 -0.37 -9.78 -31.87
N PHE A 699 0.32 -10.75 -31.28
CA PHE A 699 1.03 -11.79 -32.03
C PHE A 699 0.07 -12.55 -32.97
N ASN A 700 -1.06 -13.05 -32.44
CA ASN A 700 -2.04 -13.80 -33.23
C ASN A 700 -2.65 -12.98 -34.38
N GLN A 701 -2.83 -11.67 -34.21
CA GLN A 701 -3.29 -10.77 -35.28
C GLN A 701 -2.27 -10.59 -36.40
N LEU A 702 -0.97 -10.58 -36.06
CA LEU A 702 0.11 -10.29 -37.01
C LEU A 702 0.68 -11.54 -37.70
N ARG A 703 0.57 -12.71 -37.07
CA ARG A 703 1.20 -13.92 -37.60
C ARG A 703 0.53 -14.46 -38.86
N GLY A 704 -0.76 -14.20 -39.05
CA GLY A 704 -1.54 -14.81 -40.11
C GLY A 704 -1.56 -16.34 -39.99
N ASP A 705 -1.24 -17.08 -41.09
CA ASP A 705 -1.20 -18.53 -41.16
C ASP A 705 0.22 -19.11 -40.90
N THR A 706 1.17 -18.28 -40.46
CA THR A 706 2.55 -18.73 -40.22
C THR A 706 2.58 -19.74 -39.07
N ALA A 707 3.15 -20.92 -39.33
CA ALA A 707 3.37 -21.99 -38.35
C ALA A 707 4.72 -21.78 -37.64
N TYR A 708 4.75 -22.13 -36.38
CA TYR A 708 5.95 -22.06 -35.51
C TYR A 708 6.09 -23.37 -34.71
N ASP A 709 7.33 -23.72 -34.37
CA ASP A 709 7.64 -24.84 -33.47
C ASP A 709 7.50 -24.42 -32.01
N ALA A 710 7.66 -23.11 -31.72
CA ALA A 710 7.47 -22.52 -30.40
C ALA A 710 7.15 -21.02 -30.47
N VAL A 711 6.46 -20.54 -29.45
CA VAL A 711 6.21 -19.11 -29.20
C VAL A 711 6.92 -18.74 -27.91
N LEU A 712 7.87 -17.81 -27.99
CA LEU A 712 8.70 -17.33 -26.89
C LEU A 712 8.30 -15.88 -26.55
N LEU A 713 7.60 -15.70 -25.46
CA LEU A 713 7.29 -14.40 -24.91
C LEU A 713 8.51 -13.90 -24.10
N VAL A 714 9.17 -12.83 -24.54
CA VAL A 714 10.30 -12.23 -23.81
C VAL A 714 9.79 -11.01 -23.06
N SER A 715 9.82 -11.08 -21.73
CA SER A 715 9.32 -10.05 -20.81
C SER A 715 10.26 -9.93 -19.60
N ASP A 716 9.95 -9.06 -18.67
CA ASP A 716 10.61 -8.99 -17.36
C ASP A 716 9.79 -9.70 -16.27
N GLU A 717 10.10 -9.46 -15.00
CA GLU A 717 9.35 -9.98 -13.86
C GLU A 717 7.90 -9.47 -13.82
N GLY A 718 7.60 -8.33 -14.47
CA GLY A 718 6.29 -7.74 -14.60
C GLY A 718 5.61 -7.42 -13.26
N SER A 719 4.38 -6.94 -13.36
CA SER A 719 3.52 -6.69 -12.20
C SER A 719 2.22 -7.46 -12.34
N TYR A 720 2.16 -8.66 -11.75
CA TYR A 720 0.97 -9.51 -11.78
C TYR A 720 -0.28 -8.83 -11.19
N GLU A 721 -0.07 -7.85 -10.30
CA GLU A 721 -1.13 -7.06 -9.68
C GLU A 721 -1.89 -6.16 -10.68
N LEU A 722 -1.27 -5.86 -11.82
CA LEU A 722 -1.91 -5.08 -12.89
C LEU A 722 -2.86 -5.91 -13.75
N SER A 723 -2.88 -7.22 -13.58
CA SER A 723 -3.74 -8.12 -14.34
C SER A 723 -5.22 -7.82 -14.12
N ARG A 724 -5.94 -7.55 -15.20
CA ARG A 724 -7.34 -7.11 -15.15
C ARG A 724 -8.36 -8.24 -15.26
N ASN A 725 -7.99 -9.36 -15.87
CA ASN A 725 -8.89 -10.50 -16.14
C ASN A 725 -8.18 -11.84 -15.99
N ASN A 726 -8.54 -12.59 -14.96
CA ASN A 726 -7.96 -13.90 -14.66
C ASN A 726 -8.34 -15.00 -15.63
N LYS A 727 -9.46 -14.86 -16.34
CA LYS A 727 -10.11 -15.96 -17.07
C LYS A 727 -9.92 -15.88 -18.58
N THR A 728 -9.37 -14.79 -19.11
CA THR A 728 -9.12 -14.67 -20.54
C THR A 728 -7.98 -15.60 -20.95
N ILE A 729 -8.31 -16.64 -21.72
CA ILE A 729 -7.35 -17.58 -22.30
C ILE A 729 -7.13 -17.18 -23.74
N VAL A 730 -5.90 -16.90 -24.10
CA VAL A 730 -5.49 -16.62 -25.48
C VAL A 730 -4.75 -17.85 -26.00
N ALA A 731 -5.28 -18.44 -27.08
CA ALA A 731 -4.66 -19.61 -27.67
C ALA A 731 -3.29 -19.29 -28.27
N SER A 732 -2.31 -20.17 -28.05
CA SER A 732 -1.04 -20.14 -28.76
C SER A 732 -1.03 -21.28 -29.79
N PRO A 733 -0.52 -21.02 -31.01
CA PRO A 733 -0.47 -22.02 -32.07
C PRO A 733 0.59 -23.09 -31.85
N ALA A 734 1.52 -22.88 -30.93
CA ALA A 734 2.64 -23.75 -30.61
C ALA A 734 2.95 -23.67 -29.09
N PRO A 735 3.85 -24.54 -28.57
CA PRO A 735 4.27 -24.45 -27.15
C PRO A 735 4.66 -23.04 -26.73
N LEU A 736 3.91 -22.51 -25.74
CA LEU A 736 4.10 -21.16 -25.22
C LEU A 736 5.10 -21.15 -24.08
N TRP A 737 6.19 -20.46 -24.27
CA TRP A 737 7.19 -20.22 -23.24
C TRP A 737 7.26 -18.73 -22.87
N ILE A 738 7.40 -18.44 -21.60
CA ILE A 738 7.71 -17.08 -21.15
C ILE A 738 9.15 -17.06 -20.65
N VAL A 739 9.97 -16.23 -21.25
CA VAL A 739 11.38 -16.00 -20.87
C VAL A 739 11.44 -14.67 -20.16
N HIS A 740 11.74 -14.71 -18.87
CA HIS A 740 11.84 -13.53 -18.04
C HIS A 740 13.26 -13.02 -17.93
N LEU A 741 13.45 -11.74 -18.18
CA LEU A 741 14.68 -11.01 -17.93
C LEU A 741 14.66 -10.42 -16.51
N GLY A 742 15.79 -10.47 -15.80
CA GLY A 742 15.92 -9.92 -14.44
C GLY A 742 15.33 -10.75 -13.31
N GLY A 743 14.50 -11.75 -13.59
CA GLY A 743 13.92 -12.63 -12.59
C GLY A 743 12.49 -13.07 -12.91
N LEU A 744 12.01 -14.04 -12.13
CA LEU A 744 10.66 -14.59 -12.30
C LEU A 744 9.64 -13.74 -11.51
N PRO A 745 8.42 -13.52 -12.04
CA PRO A 745 7.38 -12.79 -11.34
C PRO A 745 6.90 -13.53 -10.09
N ALA A 746 6.32 -12.80 -9.14
CA ALA A 746 5.80 -13.39 -7.91
C ALA A 746 4.56 -14.27 -8.12
N ALA A 747 3.80 -14.05 -9.20
CA ALA A 747 2.63 -14.85 -9.59
C ALA A 747 2.25 -14.61 -11.06
N TYR A 748 1.37 -15.47 -11.58
CA TYR A 748 0.83 -15.36 -12.94
C TYR A 748 -0.70 -15.32 -12.92
N ASN A 749 -1.26 -14.69 -13.95
CA ASN A 749 -2.69 -14.75 -14.25
C ASN A 749 -3.12 -16.16 -14.67
N ASP A 750 -4.29 -16.61 -14.23
CA ASP A 750 -4.81 -17.94 -14.54
C ASP A 750 -5.00 -18.21 -16.03
N GLY A 751 -5.35 -17.18 -16.82
CA GLY A 751 -5.48 -17.28 -18.25
C GLY A 751 -4.14 -17.62 -18.93
N ILE A 752 -3.04 -16.97 -18.50
CA ILE A 752 -1.71 -17.26 -19.07
C ILE A 752 -1.17 -18.60 -18.59
N ILE A 753 -1.41 -18.97 -17.31
CA ILE A 753 -1.08 -20.33 -16.82
C ILE A 753 -1.74 -21.38 -17.69
N LYS A 754 -3.01 -21.18 -18.02
CA LYS A 754 -3.77 -22.12 -18.86
C LYS A 754 -3.25 -22.16 -20.30
N SER A 755 -2.93 -21.00 -20.89
CA SER A 755 -2.33 -20.95 -22.24
C SER A 755 -0.99 -21.72 -22.30
N ILE A 756 -0.16 -21.61 -21.25
CA ILE A 756 1.09 -22.39 -21.12
C ILE A 756 0.79 -23.89 -20.99
N GLN A 757 -0.16 -24.28 -20.14
CA GLN A 757 -0.51 -25.67 -19.89
C GLN A 757 -1.09 -26.37 -21.13
N ASP A 758 -2.00 -25.69 -21.84
CA ASP A 758 -2.67 -26.22 -23.03
C ASP A 758 -1.67 -26.58 -24.15
N THR A 759 -0.61 -25.82 -24.24
CA THR A 759 0.43 -26.00 -25.27
C THR A 759 1.61 -26.84 -24.80
N GLY A 760 1.70 -27.16 -23.51
CA GLY A 760 2.83 -27.90 -22.92
C GLY A 760 4.15 -27.12 -22.93
N GLY A 761 4.05 -25.79 -22.86
CA GLY A 761 5.18 -24.88 -22.65
C GLY A 761 5.55 -24.71 -21.17
N GLY A 762 6.19 -23.58 -20.82
CA GLY A 762 6.67 -23.30 -19.47
C GLY A 762 7.16 -21.88 -19.25
N VAL A 763 7.93 -21.70 -18.19
CA VAL A 763 8.58 -20.41 -17.86
C VAL A 763 10.06 -20.67 -17.55
N SER A 764 10.92 -19.72 -17.93
CA SER A 764 12.35 -19.79 -17.63
C SER A 764 12.95 -18.37 -17.58
N GLU A 765 14.13 -18.24 -17.02
CA GLU A 765 14.97 -17.05 -17.06
C GLU A 765 16.05 -17.16 -18.14
N ASP A 766 16.18 -18.34 -18.79
CA ASP A 766 17.20 -18.63 -19.77
C ASP A 766 16.56 -19.16 -21.07
N ILE A 767 16.77 -18.42 -22.16
CA ILE A 767 16.28 -18.80 -23.48
C ILE A 767 16.98 -20.06 -24.02
N ALA A 768 18.25 -20.28 -23.65
CA ALA A 768 19.01 -21.48 -24.08
C ALA A 768 18.42 -22.75 -23.46
N GLU A 769 18.06 -22.70 -22.18
CA GLU A 769 17.34 -23.77 -21.47
C GLU A 769 16.03 -24.10 -22.20
N VAL A 770 15.24 -23.10 -22.54
CA VAL A 770 13.94 -23.26 -23.20
C VAL A 770 14.11 -23.98 -24.56
N LEU A 771 15.00 -23.48 -25.40
CA LEU A 771 15.21 -24.02 -26.74
C LEU A 771 15.79 -25.45 -26.68
N GLY A 772 16.70 -25.72 -25.74
CA GLY A 772 17.22 -27.09 -25.50
C GLY A 772 16.12 -28.05 -25.07
N ARG A 773 15.21 -27.65 -24.19
CA ARG A 773 14.06 -28.45 -23.73
C ARG A 773 13.08 -28.73 -24.86
N ILE A 774 12.77 -27.74 -25.71
CA ILE A 774 11.88 -27.92 -26.88
C ILE A 774 12.48 -28.88 -27.86
N ALA A 775 13.74 -28.69 -28.24
CA ALA A 775 14.42 -29.58 -29.19
C ALA A 775 14.52 -31.01 -28.67
N THR A 776 14.87 -31.19 -27.38
CA THR A 776 14.95 -32.51 -26.75
C THR A 776 13.60 -33.18 -26.67
N LYS A 777 12.53 -32.48 -26.28
CA LYS A 777 11.18 -33.02 -26.23
C LYS A 777 10.70 -33.50 -27.60
N SER A 778 10.94 -32.71 -28.65
CA SER A 778 10.62 -33.06 -30.04
C SER A 778 11.38 -34.34 -30.49
N ALA A 779 12.64 -34.46 -30.10
CA ALA A 779 13.44 -35.67 -30.45
C ALA A 779 12.99 -36.93 -29.70
N LEU A 780 12.43 -36.80 -28.49
CA LEU A 780 12.00 -37.91 -27.64
C LEU A 780 10.56 -38.41 -27.93
N GLY A 781 9.75 -37.61 -28.62
CA GLY A 781 8.40 -37.96 -29.09
C GLY A 781 7.25 -37.58 -28.16
N ASP A 782 6.02 -37.83 -28.58
CA ASP A 782 4.77 -37.31 -28.04
C ASP A 782 4.38 -37.82 -26.64
N ALA A 783 4.89 -38.99 -26.23
CA ALA A 783 4.62 -39.55 -24.90
C ALA A 783 5.30 -38.76 -23.77
N VAL A 784 6.21 -37.83 -24.12
CA VAL A 784 6.92 -36.99 -23.14
C VAL A 784 6.03 -35.87 -22.68
N VAL A 785 5.65 -35.89 -21.41
CA VAL A 785 4.92 -34.80 -20.76
C VAL A 785 5.84 -33.59 -20.57
N ASN A 786 7.07 -33.84 -20.05
CA ASN A 786 8.00 -32.77 -19.71
C ASN A 786 9.46 -33.24 -19.81
N VAL A 787 10.36 -32.30 -20.11
CA VAL A 787 11.82 -32.45 -20.01
C VAL A 787 12.29 -31.42 -19.01
N VAL A 788 12.64 -31.84 -17.81
CA VAL A 788 12.95 -30.93 -16.70
C VAL A 788 13.86 -31.59 -15.67
N ASP A 789 14.72 -30.79 -15.07
CA ASP A 789 15.65 -31.18 -13.99
C ASP A 789 16.49 -32.42 -14.33
N ASN A 790 16.97 -32.50 -15.58
CA ASN A 790 17.75 -33.60 -16.16
C ASN A 790 17.01 -34.94 -16.27
N TYR A 791 15.69 -34.91 -16.37
CA TYR A 791 14.84 -36.07 -16.60
C TYR A 791 13.82 -35.80 -17.68
N ALA A 792 13.52 -36.88 -18.49
CA ALA A 792 12.36 -36.91 -19.35
C ALA A 792 11.24 -37.71 -18.66
N TRP A 793 10.06 -37.11 -18.59
CA TRP A 793 8.88 -37.64 -17.91
C TRP A 793 7.86 -38.09 -18.95
N TYR A 794 7.60 -39.43 -19.02
CA TYR A 794 6.69 -40.03 -19.95
C TYR A 794 5.38 -40.42 -19.26
N LEU A 795 4.24 -40.13 -19.90
CA LEU A 795 2.91 -40.58 -19.46
C LEU A 795 2.49 -41.75 -20.39
N GLN A 796 2.20 -42.87 -19.79
CA GLN A 796 1.73 -44.09 -20.48
C GLN A 796 0.40 -44.53 -19.85
N LYS A 797 -0.51 -45.07 -20.64
CA LYS A 797 -1.65 -45.84 -20.14
C LYS A 797 -1.18 -47.28 -19.94
N ASN A 798 -1.52 -47.87 -18.79
CA ASN A 798 -1.20 -49.28 -18.55
C ASN A 798 -2.23 -50.17 -19.21
N ASP A 799 -1.76 -51.28 -19.85
CA ASP A 799 -2.62 -52.37 -20.20
C ASP A 799 -2.91 -53.22 -18.95
N ALA A 800 -4.06 -53.94 -18.94
CA ALA A 800 -4.55 -54.67 -17.75
C ALA A 800 -3.55 -55.73 -17.19
N ALA A 801 -2.55 -56.13 -17.98
CA ALA A 801 -1.52 -57.09 -17.58
C ALA A 801 -0.37 -56.50 -16.72
N ASP A 802 -0.18 -55.18 -16.73
CA ASP A 802 0.98 -54.55 -16.09
C ASP A 802 0.68 -54.03 -14.64
N VAL A 803 -0.58 -54.14 -14.19
CA VAL A 803 -1.04 -53.66 -12.89
C VAL A 803 -0.37 -54.33 -11.69
N ASN A 804 0.15 -55.52 -11.85
CA ASN A 804 0.68 -56.36 -10.77
C ASN A 804 2.21 -56.33 -10.60
N LYS A 805 2.94 -55.41 -11.27
CA LYS A 805 4.40 -55.30 -11.06
C LYS A 805 4.69 -54.69 -9.70
N PRO A 806 5.68 -55.19 -8.93
CA PRO A 806 6.02 -54.62 -7.65
C PRO A 806 6.48 -53.18 -7.79
N GLN A 807 5.91 -52.29 -6.94
CA GLN A 807 6.35 -50.91 -6.89
C GLN A 807 7.77 -50.79 -6.33
N GLN A 808 8.59 -49.96 -6.91
CA GLN A 808 9.92 -49.65 -6.38
C GLN A 808 9.85 -49.12 -4.93
N PRO A 809 10.80 -49.47 -4.05
CA PRO A 809 10.84 -48.96 -2.70
C PRO A 809 11.10 -47.45 -2.72
N GLY A 810 10.24 -46.72 -2.07
CA GLY A 810 10.29 -45.26 -2.00
C GLY A 810 9.01 -44.60 -2.51
N ASN A 811 8.58 -43.50 -1.85
CA ASN A 811 7.34 -42.84 -2.22
C ASN A 811 7.57 -41.75 -3.28
N LEU A 812 7.84 -42.13 -4.54
CA LEU A 812 7.93 -41.24 -5.71
C LEU A 812 6.55 -40.82 -6.25
N GLN A 813 5.48 -41.42 -5.75
CA GLN A 813 4.12 -41.17 -6.26
C GLN A 813 3.73 -39.69 -6.29
N PRO A 814 4.06 -38.83 -5.30
CA PRO A 814 3.74 -37.39 -5.37
C PRO A 814 4.40 -36.68 -6.56
N LEU A 815 5.67 -36.95 -6.85
CA LEU A 815 6.37 -36.40 -8.02
C LEU A 815 5.72 -36.86 -9.34
N ALA A 816 5.42 -38.14 -9.44
CA ALA A 816 4.74 -38.72 -10.61
C ALA A 816 3.30 -38.17 -10.76
N ALA A 817 2.54 -38.03 -9.67
CA ALA A 817 1.19 -37.47 -9.66
C ALA A 817 1.14 -36.01 -10.16
N ARG A 818 2.18 -35.21 -9.83
CA ARG A 818 2.31 -33.87 -10.39
C ARG A 818 2.40 -33.91 -11.92
N GLN A 819 3.22 -34.79 -12.48
CA GLN A 819 3.37 -34.93 -13.95
C GLN A 819 2.09 -35.48 -14.60
N LEU A 820 1.38 -36.40 -13.93
CA LEU A 820 0.07 -36.86 -14.39
C LEU A 820 -0.93 -35.69 -14.46
N ILE A 821 -1.01 -34.86 -13.40
CA ILE A 821 -1.87 -33.65 -13.39
C ILE A 821 -1.52 -32.71 -14.54
N LEU A 822 -0.24 -32.45 -14.79
CA LEU A 822 0.21 -31.62 -15.92
C LEU A 822 -0.19 -32.22 -17.28
N GLY A 823 -0.04 -33.52 -17.43
CA GLY A 823 -0.45 -34.23 -18.66
C GLY A 823 -1.96 -34.15 -18.90
N LEU A 824 -2.77 -34.45 -17.88
CA LEU A 824 -4.23 -34.44 -17.98
C LEU A 824 -4.79 -33.01 -18.14
N SER A 825 -4.12 -31.99 -17.60
CA SER A 825 -4.57 -30.59 -17.64
C SER A 825 -4.61 -29.98 -19.04
N LYS A 826 -3.89 -30.53 -20.00
CA LYS A 826 -3.81 -30.00 -21.37
C LYS A 826 -5.16 -29.94 -22.10
N GLN A 827 -6.09 -30.83 -21.78
CA GLN A 827 -7.38 -30.95 -22.47
C GLN A 827 -8.56 -30.44 -21.66
N ILE A 828 -8.33 -29.89 -20.45
CA ILE A 828 -9.38 -29.49 -19.54
C ILE A 828 -9.74 -28.03 -19.74
N LYS A 829 -11.04 -27.74 -19.88
CA LYS A 829 -11.56 -26.37 -19.84
C LYS A 829 -11.74 -25.90 -18.40
N LEU A 830 -11.34 -24.66 -18.08
CA LEU A 830 -11.44 -24.08 -16.73
C LEU A 830 -12.87 -23.95 -16.21
N ASP A 831 -13.87 -23.95 -17.08
CA ASP A 831 -15.29 -23.92 -16.75
C ASP A 831 -15.90 -25.30 -16.50
N ASN A 832 -15.18 -26.39 -16.82
CA ASN A 832 -15.64 -27.75 -16.58
C ASN A 832 -15.26 -28.22 -15.16
N ILE A 833 -16.16 -27.92 -14.22
CA ILE A 833 -15.98 -28.23 -12.79
C ILE A 833 -15.77 -29.74 -12.54
N LYS A 834 -16.46 -30.63 -13.26
CA LYS A 834 -16.28 -32.08 -13.10
C LYS A 834 -14.88 -32.56 -13.45
N SER A 835 -14.31 -32.02 -14.50
CA SER A 835 -12.92 -32.32 -14.89
C SER A 835 -11.90 -31.77 -13.92
N LEU A 836 -12.17 -30.57 -13.36
CA LEU A 836 -11.34 -29.98 -12.30
C LEU A 836 -11.44 -30.79 -11.00
N ASP A 837 -12.60 -31.30 -10.64
CA ASP A 837 -12.80 -32.21 -9.50
C ASP A 837 -11.99 -33.50 -9.66
N ALA A 838 -11.95 -34.07 -10.85
CA ALA A 838 -11.16 -35.29 -11.10
C ALA A 838 -9.65 -35.03 -10.89
N ILE A 839 -9.11 -33.91 -11.38
CA ILE A 839 -7.72 -33.51 -11.12
C ILE A 839 -7.48 -33.21 -9.64
N HIS A 840 -8.43 -32.50 -8.99
CA HIS A 840 -8.32 -32.22 -7.56
C HIS A 840 -8.30 -33.51 -6.74
N ALA A 841 -9.08 -34.52 -7.12
CA ALA A 841 -9.07 -35.81 -6.44
C ALA A 841 -7.67 -36.47 -6.48
N ILE A 842 -6.94 -36.39 -7.60
CA ILE A 842 -5.54 -36.84 -7.69
C ILE A 842 -4.66 -36.07 -6.72
N ALA A 843 -4.74 -34.72 -6.74
CA ALA A 843 -3.94 -33.87 -5.82
C ALA A 843 -4.24 -34.20 -4.34
N LYS A 844 -5.49 -34.41 -4.01
CA LYS A 844 -5.94 -34.78 -2.65
C LYS A 844 -5.45 -36.17 -2.25
N LYS A 845 -5.53 -37.18 -3.14
CA LYS A 845 -5.06 -38.54 -2.89
C LYS A 845 -3.56 -38.62 -2.59
N TYR A 846 -2.75 -37.84 -3.32
CA TYR A 846 -1.29 -37.85 -3.16
C TYR A 846 -0.79 -36.71 -2.25
N ALA A 847 -1.71 -35.97 -1.60
CA ALA A 847 -1.43 -34.84 -0.68
C ALA A 847 -0.46 -33.81 -1.28
N ILE A 848 -0.76 -33.30 -2.48
CA ILE A 848 0.10 -32.36 -3.21
C ILE A 848 -0.61 -31.05 -3.55
N VAL A 849 0.17 -29.99 -3.66
CA VAL A 849 -0.27 -28.71 -4.24
C VAL A 849 -0.21 -28.81 -5.77
N SER A 850 -1.23 -28.28 -6.42
CA SER A 850 -1.34 -28.23 -7.88
C SER A 850 -1.92 -26.89 -8.34
N PRO A 851 -1.94 -26.59 -9.66
CA PRO A 851 -2.59 -25.37 -10.16
C PRO A 851 -4.07 -25.21 -9.76
N TYR A 852 -4.73 -26.30 -9.35
CA TYR A 852 -6.15 -26.32 -9.00
C TYR A 852 -6.43 -26.64 -7.53
N SER A 853 -5.38 -26.99 -6.76
CA SER A 853 -5.49 -27.46 -5.38
C SER A 853 -4.48 -26.78 -4.49
N SER A 854 -4.91 -26.24 -3.37
CA SER A 854 -4.09 -25.57 -2.38
C SER A 854 -4.05 -26.36 -1.07
N MET A 855 -3.01 -26.17 -0.27
CA MET A 855 -2.96 -26.64 1.11
C MET A 855 -3.45 -25.54 2.04
N LEU A 856 -4.35 -25.91 2.94
CA LEU A 856 -4.92 -25.03 3.96
C LEU A 856 -4.75 -25.68 5.33
N VAL A 857 -4.10 -24.99 6.26
CA VAL A 857 -4.03 -25.38 7.68
C VAL A 857 -5.23 -24.80 8.40
N LEU A 858 -5.94 -25.62 9.16
CA LEU A 858 -7.13 -25.25 9.92
C LEU A 858 -6.96 -25.71 11.37
N VAL A 859 -7.24 -24.83 12.33
CA VAL A 859 -7.02 -25.06 13.75
C VAL A 859 -8.30 -25.41 14.52
N ASN A 860 -9.49 -25.13 13.96
CA ASN A 860 -10.75 -25.38 14.65
C ASN A 860 -11.86 -25.91 13.72
N ASP A 861 -12.95 -26.40 14.33
CA ASP A 861 -14.06 -27.03 13.60
C ASP A 861 -14.93 -26.02 12.83
N GLU A 862 -14.99 -24.77 13.28
CA GLU A 862 -15.70 -23.72 12.55
C GLU A 862 -15.03 -23.47 11.18
N GLN A 863 -13.70 -23.41 11.14
CA GLN A 863 -12.97 -23.27 9.88
C GLN A 863 -13.19 -24.48 8.97
N ARG A 864 -13.24 -25.71 9.53
CA ARG A 864 -13.52 -26.94 8.77
C ARG A 864 -14.92 -26.90 8.18
N ARG A 865 -15.92 -26.40 8.92
CA ARG A 865 -17.30 -26.22 8.43
C ARG A 865 -17.34 -25.22 7.26
N LEU A 866 -16.73 -24.06 7.43
CA LEU A 866 -16.66 -23.05 6.37
C LEU A 866 -15.96 -23.57 5.11
N LEU A 867 -14.92 -24.39 5.27
CA LEU A 867 -14.25 -25.02 4.15
C LEU A 867 -15.19 -25.98 3.40
N LYS A 868 -15.94 -26.82 4.12
CA LYS A 868 -16.91 -27.75 3.54
C LYS A 868 -18.00 -27.02 2.75
N GLU A 869 -18.48 -25.88 3.26
CA GLU A 869 -19.42 -25.01 2.55
C GLU A 869 -18.80 -24.41 1.28
N ALA A 870 -17.54 -23.92 1.35
CA ALA A 870 -16.83 -23.36 0.22
C ALA A 870 -16.48 -24.41 -0.85
N GLU A 871 -16.19 -25.65 -0.46
CA GLU A 871 -15.93 -26.78 -1.38
C GLU A 871 -17.20 -27.23 -2.15
N ALA A 872 -18.38 -27.01 -1.58
CA ALA A 872 -19.67 -27.28 -2.26
C ALA A 872 -20.05 -26.20 -3.28
N ALA A 873 -19.42 -25.03 -3.25
CA ALA A 873 -19.76 -23.90 -4.12
C ALA A 873 -19.32 -24.12 -5.57
N SER A 874 -20.03 -23.52 -6.53
CA SER A 874 -19.72 -23.62 -7.97
C SER A 874 -18.41 -22.91 -8.36
N ASP A 875 -17.97 -21.93 -7.56
CA ASP A 875 -16.75 -21.14 -7.77
C ASP A 875 -15.54 -21.63 -6.94
N ARG A 876 -15.58 -22.89 -6.47
CA ARG A 876 -14.53 -23.47 -5.60
C ARG A 876 -13.12 -23.51 -6.19
N PHE A 877 -13.01 -23.44 -7.51
CA PHE A 877 -11.72 -23.37 -8.22
C PHE A 877 -11.32 -21.95 -8.63
N ASP A 878 -12.20 -20.96 -8.45
CA ASP A 878 -11.95 -19.58 -8.87
C ASP A 878 -11.00 -18.87 -7.92
N ARG A 879 -9.74 -18.77 -8.31
CA ARG A 879 -8.74 -17.97 -7.59
C ARG A 879 -8.90 -16.49 -7.92
N LYS A 880 -8.88 -15.65 -6.90
CA LYS A 880 -8.73 -14.20 -7.07
C LYS A 880 -7.25 -13.84 -7.04
N ILE A 881 -6.80 -13.07 -8.03
CA ILE A 881 -5.49 -12.44 -7.92
C ILE A 881 -5.55 -11.45 -6.77
N GLU A 882 -4.62 -11.57 -5.85
CA GLU A 882 -4.45 -10.57 -4.81
C GLU A 882 -3.75 -9.37 -5.41
N ASN A 883 -4.51 -8.36 -5.74
CA ASN A 883 -4.02 -7.12 -6.36
C ASN A 883 -3.19 -6.30 -5.37
N GLY A 884 -3.05 -6.74 -4.11
CA GLY A 884 -2.41 -5.94 -3.05
C GLY A 884 -3.08 -4.59 -2.83
N LYS A 885 -4.29 -4.42 -3.34
CA LYS A 885 -5.10 -3.23 -3.10
C LYS A 885 -5.60 -3.29 -1.67
N GLU A 886 -4.81 -2.75 -0.77
CA GLU A 886 -5.37 -2.32 0.50
C GLU A 886 -6.35 -1.19 0.19
N THR A 887 -7.58 -1.36 0.64
CA THR A 887 -8.56 -0.29 0.62
C THR A 887 -8.09 0.69 1.68
N LEU A 888 -7.35 1.72 1.26
CA LEU A 888 -7.02 2.83 2.14
C LEU A 888 -8.35 3.46 2.54
N THR A 889 -8.73 3.38 3.81
CA THR A 889 -9.92 4.09 4.29
C THR A 889 -9.67 5.58 4.17
N LYS A 890 -10.68 6.25 3.63
CA LYS A 890 -10.64 7.71 3.57
C LYS A 890 -10.56 8.24 5.00
N PRO A 891 -9.62 9.16 5.27
CA PRO A 891 -9.61 9.82 6.56
C PRO A 891 -10.96 10.51 6.78
N ASN A 892 -11.50 10.39 7.99
CA ASN A 892 -12.69 11.11 8.37
C ASN A 892 -12.46 12.59 8.13
N ASN A 893 -13.23 13.18 7.22
CA ASN A 893 -13.27 14.63 7.05
C ASN A 893 -14.06 15.20 8.24
N PRO A 894 -13.42 15.95 9.15
CA PRO A 894 -14.12 16.52 10.31
C PRO A 894 -15.28 17.45 9.90
N PHE A 895 -15.31 17.88 8.64
CA PHE A 895 -16.37 18.71 8.07
C PHE A 895 -17.43 17.92 7.28
N LYS A 896 -17.25 16.59 7.10
CA LYS A 896 -18.23 15.71 6.44
C LYS A 896 -19.14 14.96 7.41
N THR A 897 -19.00 15.12 8.70
CA THR A 897 -19.96 14.55 9.64
C THR A 897 -21.31 15.19 9.36
N SER A 898 -22.22 14.44 8.78
CA SER A 898 -23.64 14.72 8.89
C SER A 898 -23.90 14.86 10.38
N ILE A 899 -24.31 16.04 10.80
CA ILE A 899 -24.75 16.30 12.17
C ILE A 899 -25.85 15.28 12.42
N PRO A 900 -25.73 14.37 13.42
CA PRO A 900 -26.80 13.45 13.74
C PRO A 900 -28.05 14.29 14.10
N GLU A 901 -29.20 13.85 13.66
CA GLU A 901 -30.50 14.52 13.92
C GLU A 901 -30.90 14.57 15.41
N SER A 902 -30.08 14.12 16.31
CA SER A 902 -30.31 14.19 17.76
C SER A 902 -29.22 14.96 18.50
N SER A 903 -29.58 15.89 19.25
CA SER A 903 -29.04 16.82 20.27
C SER A 903 -27.66 16.57 20.93
N SER A 904 -26.82 15.69 20.45
CA SER A 904 -25.51 15.35 21.07
C SER A 904 -24.27 15.68 20.21
N GLY A 905 -24.43 16.37 19.08
CA GLY A 905 -23.35 16.63 18.12
C GLY A 905 -22.24 17.57 18.61
N TRP A 906 -22.43 18.33 19.67
CA TRP A 906 -21.44 19.22 20.25
C TRP A 906 -20.46 18.55 21.21
N MET A 907 -20.87 17.46 21.83
CA MET A 907 -19.91 16.62 22.56
C MET A 907 -18.85 16.02 21.63
N LEU A 908 -19.06 15.93 20.31
CA LEU A 908 -18.13 15.24 19.41
C LEU A 908 -16.88 16.04 19.07
N ILE A 909 -16.87 17.37 19.04
CA ILE A 909 -15.64 18.15 18.81
C ILE A 909 -14.80 18.26 20.10
N VAL A 910 -15.44 18.37 21.22
CA VAL A 910 -14.79 18.37 22.54
C VAL A 910 -14.68 16.95 23.09
N SER A 911 -15.62 16.07 22.80
CA SER A 911 -15.57 14.62 23.13
C SER A 911 -14.69 13.83 22.18
N ALA A 912 -14.41 14.25 20.95
CA ALA A 912 -13.36 13.62 20.15
C ALA A 912 -11.99 13.80 20.81
N ALA A 913 -11.73 14.94 21.42
CA ALA A 913 -10.54 15.10 22.29
C ALA A 913 -10.69 14.33 23.62
N ALA A 914 -11.87 14.31 24.23
CA ALA A 914 -12.11 13.65 25.53
C ALA A 914 -12.43 12.15 25.41
N LEU A 915 -13.14 11.69 24.37
CA LEU A 915 -13.41 10.26 24.11
C LEU A 915 -12.21 9.50 23.54
N PHE A 916 -11.29 10.16 22.85
CA PHE A 916 -9.99 9.58 22.55
C PHE A 916 -9.18 9.27 23.83
N ILE A 917 -9.43 10.02 24.88
CA ILE A 917 -8.84 9.84 26.21
C ILE A 917 -9.55 8.73 27.01
N LEU A 918 -10.86 8.56 26.85
CA LEU A 918 -11.66 7.61 27.63
C LEU A 918 -11.80 6.22 26.99
N ALA A 919 -11.64 6.07 25.69
CA ALA A 919 -11.74 4.79 24.99
C ALA A 919 -10.55 3.83 25.23
N LYS A 920 -9.53 4.23 26.01
CA LYS A 920 -8.40 3.38 26.46
C LYS A 920 -8.36 3.12 27.95
N ARG A 921 -9.47 3.13 28.65
CA ARG A 921 -9.47 2.57 30.01
C ARG A 921 -9.42 1.05 29.91
N PRO A 922 -8.37 0.38 30.47
CA PRO A 922 -8.48 -1.04 30.77
C PRO A 922 -9.64 -1.20 31.75
N LYS A 923 -10.59 -2.07 31.44
CA LYS A 923 -11.60 -2.50 32.40
C LYS A 923 -10.86 -3.09 33.61
N ILE A 924 -10.77 -2.33 34.68
CA ILE A 924 -10.56 -2.90 36.01
C ILE A 924 -11.90 -3.54 36.33
N ARG A 925 -11.95 -4.87 36.24
CA ARG A 925 -13.01 -5.68 36.85
C ARG A 925 -12.66 -5.82 38.33
N GLU A 926 -13.60 -5.44 39.16
CA GLU A 926 -13.77 -6.12 40.43
C GLU A 926 -14.08 -7.60 40.22
#